data_e5f67722f58dd5819119dbb628550a9e
#
_entry.id   e5f67722f58dd5819119dbb628550a9e
#
_cell.length_a   1.000
_cell.length_b   1.000
_cell.length_c   1.000
_cell.angle_alpha   90.00
_cell.angle_beta   90.00
_cell.angle_gamma   90.00
#
_symmetry.space_group_name_H-M   'P 1'
#
loop_
_entity.id
_entity.type
_entity.pdbx_description
1 polymer ?
#
loop_
_entity_poly.entity_id
_entity_poly.type
_entity_poly.pdbx_seq_one_letter_code
_entity_poly.pdbx_strand_id
1 'polypeptide(L)'
;MIRSHWRAITLLTLIVVLANAIILSGTFNCDPEILFSGLAVAPQRSFTDACFVDPAVGFLTQALGHLSAQDWLHGIIPWWNPYTGIGMPLAAEVQNESFFLPFVLLLHFHNGWIVQRLLFQIFSGLLTYAFLFLLKLGRPAALLGGALFSLNGTFILTAGTVAGTFLFLPLLLIGIERAHQAALARRPMGWSLIALAIAGSLYAGFPEIAYFDGLLAASWTLLRLAQTPATARWHLLAKIVTGALLGIVLTAPMLIPFLQYLQLGDLGLHGILMAKEISPIAATPLQMLPMFYGALASYSAIAFAWFQIGGWFGCAPVLLALYAVVPKPGAPHRAERTLLACWIVILEARCFGLPGVTALLNLIPGVASTDIIRYAPLSVEFAVFVLAAFGFDDLSRCGPATRGRLAWCAAAFFVCLGLSVIPAWHLLPGWYRTYPALRLPALLSLGGITLTLAATALSLRTGRHLRATQALIITGGVLLFLTSQLGGLRSGHIDRAGIAYLQTNAGLTRFYTLGPFNSNYPAEYRIAAINAVQLPTPENWSNVYNTKLLTPPQSFAYGSTIFMQTAAVRANIAAFEALGVKFIGIPLGGPPLNRILLSTPPPVSVPTTGARGNNYLQMQPGQSVTGTITAPARPASTIYAAAITLGTFKGRSSGPLAISLCAGGQCATGQSDLTLATDNAAFTIRLTPPLPIQPGTALTYRITHAAGPAVALWLSTAQTPMLALQVSATTDQPIRVLHSPAMLIYQLPNPAPYAQASLDACNLVILNRQFMQSNCPQPATLLRRELFYPGWRARVNGTPAAIQPVSGIFQQIPLPAGPATIRFTYMPAHTRLSCAAALLACLIWLLCALAARRHRA
;
A
#
# COMPACT_ATOMS: atom_id res chain seq x y z
N MET A 1 -12.38 -32.23 -18.68
CA MET A 1 -11.78 -30.96 -19.16
C MET A 1 -10.31 -30.80 -18.77
N ILE A 2 -9.93 -30.94 -17.50
CA ILE A 2 -8.52 -30.77 -17.05
C ILE A 2 -7.53 -31.66 -17.79
N ARG A 3 -7.83 -32.96 -17.98
CA ARG A 3 -6.95 -33.90 -18.70
C ARG A 3 -6.64 -33.50 -20.14
N SER A 4 -7.50 -32.74 -20.83
CA SER A 4 -7.29 -32.33 -22.23
C SER A 4 -6.54 -30.99 -22.37
N HIS A 5 -6.43 -30.23 -21.30
CA HIS A 5 -5.80 -28.89 -21.29
C HIS A 5 -4.56 -28.79 -20.38
N TRP A 6 -4.12 -29.93 -19.77
CA TRP A 6 -3.00 -29.94 -18.83
C TRP A 6 -1.73 -29.27 -19.38
N ARG A 7 -1.42 -29.50 -20.68
CA ARG A 7 -0.25 -28.88 -21.33
C ARG A 7 -0.34 -27.36 -21.39
N ALA A 8 -1.52 -26.82 -21.66
CA ALA A 8 -1.72 -25.36 -21.67
C ALA A 8 -1.62 -24.77 -20.23
N ILE A 9 -2.18 -25.48 -19.25
CA ILE A 9 -2.09 -25.10 -17.83
C ILE A 9 -0.63 -25.06 -17.38
N THR A 10 0.11 -26.17 -17.61
CA THR A 10 1.53 -26.27 -17.26
C THR A 10 2.36 -25.20 -17.97
N LEU A 11 2.11 -24.96 -19.26
CA LEU A 11 2.89 -23.97 -20.02
C LEU A 11 2.61 -22.55 -19.56
N LEU A 12 1.36 -22.16 -19.27
CA LEU A 12 1.04 -20.85 -18.70
C LEU A 12 1.66 -20.66 -17.31
N THR A 13 1.58 -21.66 -16.44
CA THR A 13 2.24 -21.63 -15.15
C THR A 13 3.76 -21.46 -15.30
N LEU A 14 4.38 -22.22 -16.19
CA LEU A 14 5.82 -22.11 -16.45
C LEU A 14 6.22 -20.73 -17.00
N ILE A 15 5.43 -20.16 -17.92
CA ILE A 15 5.65 -18.80 -18.46
C ILE A 15 5.64 -17.76 -17.31
N VAL A 16 4.68 -17.83 -16.42
CA VAL A 16 4.59 -16.91 -15.27
C VAL A 16 5.77 -17.11 -14.31
N VAL A 17 6.14 -18.35 -14.00
CA VAL A 17 7.30 -18.66 -13.15
C VAL A 17 8.59 -18.14 -13.77
N LEU A 18 8.80 -18.38 -15.06
CA LEU A 18 9.98 -17.86 -15.78
C LEU A 18 10.00 -16.33 -15.83
N ALA A 19 8.85 -15.69 -16.03
CA ALA A 19 8.75 -14.23 -16.03
C ALA A 19 9.10 -13.61 -14.66
N ASN A 20 8.97 -14.34 -13.56
CA ASN A 20 9.31 -13.90 -12.21
C ASN A 20 10.62 -14.53 -11.68
N ALA A 21 11.43 -15.15 -12.56
CA ALA A 21 12.60 -15.93 -12.15
C ALA A 21 13.65 -15.11 -11.38
N ILE A 22 13.80 -13.84 -11.68
CA ILE A 22 14.76 -12.96 -11.01
C ILE A 22 14.37 -12.75 -9.54
N ILE A 23 13.08 -12.47 -9.26
CA ILE A 23 12.59 -12.33 -7.87
C ILE A 23 12.66 -13.69 -7.17
N LEU A 24 12.25 -14.77 -7.85
CA LEU A 24 12.23 -16.11 -7.28
C LEU A 24 13.64 -16.66 -6.98
N SER A 25 14.65 -16.23 -7.72
CA SER A 25 16.04 -16.62 -7.46
C SER A 25 16.66 -15.87 -6.26
N GLY A 26 15.99 -14.84 -5.75
CA GLY A 26 16.53 -13.97 -4.70
C GLY A 26 17.71 -13.08 -5.14
N THR A 27 18.05 -13.05 -6.43
CA THR A 27 19.15 -12.22 -6.96
C THR A 27 18.85 -10.73 -6.75
N PHE A 28 17.60 -10.35 -6.89
CA PHE A 28 17.10 -9.01 -6.59
C PHE A 28 15.90 -9.10 -5.66
N ASN A 29 15.90 -8.29 -4.62
CA ASN A 29 14.81 -8.22 -3.69
C ASN A 29 13.83 -7.13 -4.12
N CYS A 30 12.59 -7.52 -4.37
CA CYS A 30 11.49 -6.64 -4.72
C CYS A 30 10.42 -6.61 -3.61
N ASP A 31 10.79 -6.95 -2.37
CA ASP A 31 9.86 -6.92 -1.25
C ASP A 31 9.32 -5.49 -1.03
N PRO A 32 8.01 -5.28 -1.07
CA PRO A 32 7.41 -3.96 -0.86
C PRO A 32 7.77 -3.35 0.51
N GLU A 33 7.96 -4.16 1.56
CA GLU A 33 8.41 -3.70 2.88
C GLU A 33 9.80 -3.02 2.76
N ILE A 34 10.75 -3.66 2.09
CA ILE A 34 12.11 -3.13 1.93
C ILE A 34 12.10 -1.91 1.00
N LEU A 35 11.29 -1.94 -0.06
CA LEU A 35 11.27 -0.86 -1.05
C LEU A 35 10.60 0.42 -0.54
N PHE A 36 9.53 0.28 0.27
CA PHE A 36 8.63 1.39 0.58
C PHE A 36 8.48 1.70 2.07
N SER A 37 8.95 0.86 3.01
CA SER A 37 8.85 1.19 4.44
C SER A 37 9.67 2.43 4.83
N GLY A 38 10.70 2.75 4.06
CA GLY A 38 11.68 3.79 4.38
C GLY A 38 12.76 3.34 5.38
N LEU A 39 12.69 2.11 5.89
CA LEU A 39 13.61 1.57 6.90
C LEU A 39 14.75 0.71 6.33
N ALA A 40 14.91 0.67 5.01
CA ALA A 40 15.99 -0.09 4.38
C ALA A 40 17.35 0.55 4.71
N VAL A 41 18.27 -0.25 5.25
CA VAL A 41 19.65 0.13 5.57
C VAL A 41 20.58 -0.37 4.49
N ALA A 42 21.49 0.49 4.05
CA ALA A 42 22.49 0.22 3.00
C ALA A 42 21.88 -0.39 1.71
N PRO A 43 20.78 0.17 1.18
CA PRO A 43 20.17 -0.36 -0.03
C PRO A 43 21.08 -0.14 -1.22
N GLN A 44 21.47 -1.21 -1.93
CA GLN A 44 22.20 -1.12 -3.19
C GLN A 44 21.26 -1.46 -4.34
N ARG A 45 20.86 -0.46 -5.11
CA ARG A 45 20.08 -0.64 -6.35
C ARG A 45 21.03 -0.91 -7.51
N SER A 46 20.62 -1.81 -8.42
CA SER A 46 21.51 -2.23 -9.50
C SER A 46 21.33 -1.45 -10.80
N PHE A 47 20.11 -1.15 -11.21
CA PHE A 47 19.84 -0.55 -12.52
C PHE A 47 18.85 0.62 -12.50
N THR A 48 17.77 0.56 -11.76
CA THR A 48 16.73 1.61 -11.78
C THR A 48 15.85 1.56 -10.52
N ASP A 49 14.95 2.51 -10.39
CA ASP A 49 14.39 2.94 -9.12
C ASP A 49 13.39 2.03 -8.42
N ALA A 50 12.73 1.09 -9.06
CA ALA A 50 11.85 0.16 -8.36
C ALA A 50 11.38 -1.02 -9.23
N CYS A 51 11.07 -2.17 -8.60
CA CYS A 51 10.38 -3.30 -9.21
C CYS A 51 8.91 -3.02 -9.48
N PHE A 52 8.33 -2.10 -8.76
CA PHE A 52 6.94 -1.65 -8.87
C PHE A 52 6.92 -0.14 -8.88
N VAL A 53 5.88 0.41 -9.44
CA VAL A 53 5.78 1.86 -9.59
C VAL A 53 4.79 2.44 -8.59
N ASP A 54 3.70 1.72 -8.30
CA ASP A 54 2.71 2.18 -7.34
C ASP A 54 3.14 1.88 -5.90
N PRO A 55 3.47 2.90 -5.09
CA PRO A 55 3.86 2.70 -3.69
C PRO A 55 2.72 2.20 -2.81
N ALA A 56 1.45 2.26 -3.27
CA ALA A 56 0.29 1.70 -2.57
C ALA A 56 0.41 0.18 -2.36
N VAL A 57 1.17 -0.52 -3.22
CA VAL A 57 1.57 -1.93 -3.01
C VAL A 57 2.17 -2.13 -1.61
N GLY A 58 2.99 -1.20 -1.15
CA GLY A 58 3.63 -1.26 0.15
C GLY A 58 2.69 -0.81 1.28
N PHE A 59 2.33 0.46 1.30
CA PHE A 59 1.68 1.06 2.47
C PHE A 59 0.18 0.76 2.59
N LEU A 60 -0.52 0.34 1.52
CA LEU A 60 -1.91 -0.11 1.62
C LEU A 60 -2.00 -1.63 1.67
N THR A 61 -1.67 -2.30 0.57
CA THR A 61 -1.90 -3.75 0.46
C THR A 61 -0.97 -4.54 1.37
N GLN A 62 0.34 -4.30 1.33
CA GLN A 62 1.28 -5.06 2.16
C GLN A 62 1.08 -4.75 3.65
N ALA A 63 1.19 -3.48 4.06
CA ALA A 63 1.17 -3.12 5.47
C ALA A 63 -0.19 -3.37 6.14
N LEU A 64 -1.28 -2.89 5.55
CA LEU A 64 -2.62 -3.06 6.12
C LEU A 64 -3.21 -4.45 5.84
N GLY A 65 -2.86 -5.08 4.71
CA GLY A 65 -3.21 -6.46 4.44
C GLY A 65 -2.53 -7.44 5.40
N HIS A 66 -1.26 -7.22 5.73
CA HIS A 66 -0.55 -7.99 6.77
C HIS A 66 -1.24 -7.86 8.14
N LEU A 67 -1.61 -6.62 8.54
CA LEU A 67 -2.39 -6.38 9.76
C LEU A 67 -3.72 -7.15 9.72
N SER A 68 -4.45 -7.10 8.59
CA SER A 68 -5.71 -7.83 8.42
C SER A 68 -5.52 -9.35 8.51
N ALA A 69 -4.46 -9.87 7.91
CA ALA A 69 -4.09 -11.28 7.99
C ALA A 69 -3.80 -11.71 9.43
N GLN A 70 -3.03 -10.91 10.16
CA GLN A 70 -2.76 -11.15 11.58
C GLN A 70 -4.04 -11.17 12.41
N ASP A 71 -4.96 -10.23 12.19
CA ASP A 71 -6.22 -10.16 12.91
C ASP A 71 -7.06 -11.43 12.67
N TRP A 72 -7.22 -11.84 11.40
CA TRP A 72 -7.92 -13.09 11.07
C TRP A 72 -7.32 -14.32 11.74
N LEU A 73 -6.00 -14.45 11.75
CA LEU A 73 -5.30 -15.58 12.38
C LEU A 73 -5.44 -15.59 13.91
N HIS A 74 -5.68 -14.43 14.52
CA HIS A 74 -6.00 -14.33 15.95
C HIS A 74 -7.51 -14.41 16.26
N GLY A 75 -8.35 -14.73 15.27
CA GLY A 75 -9.81 -14.80 15.43
C GLY A 75 -10.51 -13.44 15.56
N ILE A 76 -9.82 -12.37 15.16
CA ILE A 76 -10.35 -11.01 15.17
C ILE A 76 -10.80 -10.66 13.75
N ILE A 77 -12.05 -10.21 13.59
CA ILE A 77 -12.50 -9.67 12.30
C ILE A 77 -11.91 -8.27 12.14
N PRO A 78 -11.18 -7.97 11.04
CA PRO A 78 -10.41 -6.74 10.88
C PRO A 78 -11.31 -5.53 10.54
N TRP A 79 -12.27 -5.21 11.41
CA TRP A 79 -13.17 -4.06 11.21
C TRP A 79 -12.50 -2.72 11.48
N TRP A 80 -11.57 -2.67 12.45
CA TRP A 80 -10.99 -1.44 12.97
C TRP A 80 -9.48 -1.51 13.07
N ASN A 81 -8.79 -0.51 12.57
CA ASN A 81 -7.35 -0.33 12.71
C ASN A 81 -7.06 0.76 13.76
N PRO A 82 -6.61 0.40 14.96
CA PRO A 82 -6.25 1.38 16.00
C PRO A 82 -4.85 1.97 15.83
N TYR A 83 -4.10 1.53 14.83
CA TYR A 83 -2.69 1.86 14.64
C TYR A 83 -2.45 2.97 13.62
N THR A 84 -3.46 3.39 12.86
CA THR A 84 -3.37 4.44 11.85
C THR A 84 -4.19 5.66 12.28
N GLY A 85 -3.60 6.87 12.24
CA GLY A 85 -4.24 8.09 12.71
C GLY A 85 -4.57 8.03 14.20
N ILE A 86 -5.81 8.28 14.54
CA ILE A 86 -6.36 8.07 15.88
C ILE A 86 -7.33 6.89 15.95
N GLY A 87 -7.14 5.93 15.02
CA GLY A 87 -7.99 4.79 14.74
C GLY A 87 -8.87 5.05 13.53
N MET A 88 -8.99 4.06 12.64
CA MET A 88 -9.74 4.16 11.38
C MET A 88 -10.41 2.84 11.03
N PRO A 89 -11.53 2.85 10.24
CA PRO A 89 -12.09 1.62 9.68
C PRO A 89 -11.05 0.89 8.83
N LEU A 90 -10.85 -0.42 9.05
CA LEU A 90 -9.90 -1.22 8.29
C LEU A 90 -10.57 -1.90 7.09
N ALA A 91 -11.54 -2.76 7.33
CA ALA A 91 -12.21 -3.50 6.27
C ALA A 91 -13.00 -2.61 5.30
N ALA A 92 -13.49 -1.45 5.76
CA ALA A 92 -14.23 -0.50 4.93
C ALA A 92 -13.33 0.33 4.00
N GLU A 93 -12.01 0.32 4.18
CA GLU A 93 -11.05 0.96 3.28
C GLU A 93 -10.88 0.17 1.97
N VAL A 94 -11.16 -1.11 1.99
CA VAL A 94 -11.17 -2.14 0.94
C VAL A 94 -9.84 -2.43 0.25
N GLN A 95 -8.97 -1.46 -0.04
CA GLN A 95 -7.69 -1.65 -0.78
C GLN A 95 -6.67 -2.52 -0.01
N ASN A 96 -6.87 -2.72 1.29
CA ASN A 96 -6.11 -3.64 2.12
C ASN A 96 -6.50 -5.11 1.96
N GLU A 97 -7.48 -5.43 1.10
CA GLU A 97 -7.97 -6.77 0.79
C GLU A 97 -8.48 -7.56 2.03
N SER A 98 -8.88 -6.88 3.12
CA SER A 98 -9.21 -7.51 4.42
C SER A 98 -10.15 -8.71 4.35
N PHE A 99 -11.09 -8.73 3.40
CA PHE A 99 -12.06 -9.80 3.19
C PHE A 99 -11.78 -10.67 1.97
N PHE A 100 -10.66 -10.46 1.27
CA PHE A 100 -10.28 -11.26 0.11
C PHE A 100 -9.63 -12.58 0.56
N LEU A 101 -10.40 -13.40 1.25
CA LEU A 101 -9.96 -14.73 1.68
C LEU A 101 -9.95 -15.73 0.51
N PRO A 102 -8.93 -16.60 0.42
CA PRO A 102 -7.81 -16.80 1.34
C PRO A 102 -6.57 -15.93 1.00
N PHE A 103 -6.62 -15.07 0.00
CA PHE A 103 -5.45 -14.37 -0.53
C PHE A 103 -4.79 -13.43 0.49
N VAL A 104 -5.58 -12.67 1.26
CA VAL A 104 -5.05 -11.79 2.30
C VAL A 104 -4.23 -12.57 3.34
N LEU A 105 -4.59 -13.82 3.65
CA LEU A 105 -3.85 -14.66 4.61
C LEU A 105 -2.42 -14.95 4.16
N LEU A 106 -2.16 -14.93 2.85
CA LEU A 106 -0.81 -15.10 2.31
C LEU A 106 0.12 -13.99 2.78
N LEU A 107 -0.39 -12.77 2.96
CA LEU A 107 0.39 -11.60 3.38
C LEU A 107 0.96 -11.73 4.80
N HIS A 108 0.47 -12.67 5.61
CA HIS A 108 1.08 -12.99 6.90
C HIS A 108 2.50 -13.57 6.77
N PHE A 109 2.77 -14.28 5.67
CA PHE A 109 4.05 -14.95 5.45
C PHE A 109 5.04 -14.00 4.76
N HIS A 110 6.31 -14.07 5.12
CA HIS A 110 7.37 -13.21 4.60
C HIS A 110 7.39 -13.09 3.06
N ASN A 111 7.19 -14.19 2.33
CA ASN A 111 7.13 -14.19 0.86
C ASN A 111 5.68 -14.30 0.34
N GLY A 112 4.68 -14.02 1.16
CA GLY A 112 3.27 -14.18 0.79
C GLY A 112 2.85 -13.28 -0.36
N TRP A 113 3.38 -12.08 -0.42
CA TRP A 113 3.14 -11.11 -1.49
C TRP A 113 3.53 -11.65 -2.89
N ILE A 114 4.65 -12.38 -3.00
CA ILE A 114 5.04 -12.96 -4.31
C ILE A 114 4.19 -14.17 -4.67
N VAL A 115 3.79 -14.98 -3.69
CA VAL A 115 2.88 -16.10 -3.91
C VAL A 115 1.53 -15.58 -4.38
N GLN A 116 0.98 -14.55 -3.73
CA GLN A 116 -0.26 -13.88 -4.13
C GLN A 116 -0.17 -13.36 -5.57
N ARG A 117 0.89 -12.62 -5.91
CA ARG A 117 1.15 -12.10 -7.25
C ARG A 117 1.20 -13.22 -8.31
N LEU A 118 1.96 -14.29 -8.05
CA LEU A 118 2.06 -15.42 -8.98
C LEU A 118 0.69 -16.07 -9.20
N LEU A 119 -0.10 -16.25 -8.15
CA LEU A 119 -1.45 -16.81 -8.25
C LEU A 119 -2.36 -15.91 -9.10
N PHE A 120 -2.33 -14.60 -8.91
CA PHE A 120 -3.12 -13.66 -9.70
C PHE A 120 -2.73 -13.70 -11.18
N GLN A 121 -1.45 -13.74 -11.50
CA GLN A 121 -0.95 -13.88 -12.89
C GLN A 121 -1.36 -15.20 -13.52
N ILE A 122 -1.18 -16.31 -12.82
CA ILE A 122 -1.54 -17.65 -13.30
C ILE A 122 -3.05 -17.75 -13.55
N PHE A 123 -3.87 -17.32 -12.58
CA PHE A 123 -5.33 -17.37 -12.71
C PHE A 123 -5.83 -16.43 -13.82
N SER A 124 -5.30 -15.23 -13.96
CA SER A 124 -5.63 -14.31 -15.05
C SER A 124 -5.37 -14.94 -16.42
N GLY A 125 -4.20 -15.53 -16.59
CA GLY A 125 -3.83 -16.24 -17.84
C GLY A 125 -4.71 -17.44 -18.12
N LEU A 126 -4.96 -18.30 -17.12
CA LEU A 126 -5.80 -19.49 -17.26
C LEU A 126 -7.26 -19.17 -17.56
N LEU A 127 -7.82 -18.16 -16.92
CA LEU A 127 -9.20 -17.72 -17.14
C LEU A 127 -9.33 -17.08 -18.53
N THR A 128 -8.36 -16.29 -18.97
CA THR A 128 -8.34 -15.72 -20.33
C THR A 128 -8.21 -16.81 -21.37
N TYR A 129 -7.32 -17.79 -21.17
CA TYR A 129 -7.24 -18.99 -22.02
C TYR A 129 -8.61 -19.71 -22.10
N ALA A 130 -9.26 -19.93 -20.96
CA ALA A 130 -10.55 -20.61 -20.90
C ALA A 130 -11.67 -19.81 -21.60
N PHE A 131 -11.67 -18.49 -21.46
CA PHE A 131 -12.58 -17.60 -22.15
C PHE A 131 -12.43 -17.67 -23.68
N LEU A 132 -11.20 -17.55 -24.18
CA LEU A 132 -10.89 -17.62 -25.61
C LEU A 132 -11.21 -19.01 -26.20
N PHE A 133 -10.92 -20.06 -25.44
CA PHE A 133 -11.28 -21.42 -25.83
C PHE A 133 -12.80 -21.63 -25.86
N LEU A 134 -13.55 -21.00 -24.94
CA LEU A 134 -15.01 -21.00 -24.94
C LEU A 134 -15.60 -20.28 -26.16
N LEU A 135 -14.92 -19.26 -26.65
CA LEU A 135 -15.21 -18.58 -27.93
C LEU A 135 -14.75 -19.39 -29.14
N LYS A 136 -14.30 -20.64 -28.96
CA LYS A 136 -13.87 -21.58 -30.04
C LYS A 136 -12.63 -21.17 -30.84
N LEU A 137 -11.74 -20.34 -30.22
CA LEU A 137 -10.43 -20.09 -30.83
C LEU A 137 -9.55 -21.36 -30.75
N GLY A 138 -8.60 -21.48 -31.67
CA GLY A 138 -7.59 -22.51 -31.62
C GLY A 138 -6.75 -22.47 -30.33
N ARG A 139 -6.30 -23.64 -29.86
CA ARG A 139 -5.48 -23.74 -28.63
C ARG A 139 -4.24 -22.81 -28.63
N PRO A 140 -3.48 -22.67 -29.73
CA PRO A 140 -2.35 -21.75 -29.77
C PRO A 140 -2.78 -20.28 -29.56
N ALA A 141 -3.86 -19.84 -30.21
CA ALA A 141 -4.38 -18.50 -30.11
C ALA A 141 -4.90 -18.20 -28.68
N ALA A 142 -5.63 -19.14 -28.10
CA ALA A 142 -6.09 -19.03 -26.73
C ALA A 142 -4.92 -18.98 -25.72
N LEU A 143 -3.88 -19.80 -25.93
CA LEU A 143 -2.65 -19.78 -25.13
C LEU A 143 -1.91 -18.44 -25.25
N LEU A 144 -1.82 -17.87 -26.47
CA LEU A 144 -1.20 -16.56 -26.67
C LEU A 144 -1.94 -15.47 -25.88
N GLY A 145 -3.28 -15.39 -26.02
CA GLY A 145 -4.08 -14.41 -25.29
C GLY A 145 -3.96 -14.57 -23.78
N GLY A 146 -3.98 -15.80 -23.25
CA GLY A 146 -3.76 -16.08 -21.83
C GLY A 146 -2.37 -15.65 -21.35
N ALA A 147 -1.31 -15.95 -22.12
CA ALA A 147 0.06 -15.55 -21.79
C ALA A 147 0.23 -14.02 -21.83
N LEU A 148 -0.32 -13.36 -22.84
CA LEU A 148 -0.26 -11.89 -22.93
C LEU A 148 -0.96 -11.22 -21.74
N PHE A 149 -2.15 -11.71 -21.36
CA PHE A 149 -2.86 -11.11 -20.23
C PHE A 149 -2.20 -11.41 -18.88
N SER A 150 -1.55 -12.57 -18.69
CA SER A 150 -0.78 -12.85 -17.48
C SER A 150 0.53 -12.05 -17.38
N LEU A 151 1.04 -11.56 -18.53
CA LEU A 151 2.26 -10.75 -18.62
C LEU A 151 1.97 -9.28 -18.97
N ASN A 152 0.77 -8.78 -18.66
CA ASN A 152 0.42 -7.39 -18.97
C ASN A 152 1.21 -6.37 -18.15
N GLY A 153 1.20 -5.13 -18.60
CA GLY A 153 1.95 -4.05 -17.98
C GLY A 153 1.49 -3.71 -16.59
N THR A 154 0.21 -3.86 -16.32
CA THR A 154 -0.37 -3.51 -15.02
C THR A 154 0.16 -4.39 -13.90
N PHE A 155 0.47 -5.68 -14.14
CA PHE A 155 1.14 -6.52 -13.13
C PHE A 155 2.56 -6.05 -12.78
N ILE A 156 3.22 -5.33 -13.68
CA ILE A 156 4.52 -4.70 -13.37
C ILE A 156 4.32 -3.39 -12.61
N LEU A 157 3.33 -2.57 -13.02
CA LEU A 157 3.11 -1.26 -12.40
C LEU A 157 2.59 -1.36 -10.98
N THR A 158 1.59 -2.20 -10.75
CA THR A 158 0.79 -2.23 -9.51
C THR A 158 0.98 -3.47 -8.66
N ALA A 159 1.65 -4.48 -9.17
CA ALA A 159 2.01 -5.75 -8.51
C ALA A 159 0.87 -6.44 -7.73
N GLY A 160 0.59 -6.04 -6.51
CA GLY A 160 -0.37 -6.68 -5.63
C GLY A 160 -1.64 -5.87 -5.35
N THR A 161 -1.63 -4.53 -5.50
CA THR A 161 -2.76 -3.70 -5.04
C THR A 161 -4.06 -3.89 -5.84
N VAL A 162 -3.98 -3.73 -7.15
CA VAL A 162 -5.15 -3.80 -8.05
C VAL A 162 -5.24 -5.12 -8.79
N ALA A 163 -4.16 -5.92 -8.72
CA ALA A 163 -3.99 -7.12 -9.50
C ALA A 163 -5.00 -8.22 -9.16
N GLY A 164 -5.47 -8.27 -7.92
CA GLY A 164 -6.51 -9.20 -7.49
C GLY A 164 -7.81 -9.05 -8.27
N THR A 165 -8.18 -7.84 -8.65
CA THR A 165 -9.41 -7.54 -9.38
C THR A 165 -9.36 -8.05 -10.83
N PHE A 166 -8.20 -7.98 -11.48
CA PHE A 166 -8.01 -8.32 -12.91
C PHE A 166 -8.45 -9.72 -13.28
N LEU A 167 -8.20 -10.69 -12.42
CA LEU A 167 -8.53 -12.08 -12.71
C LEU A 167 -10.04 -12.32 -12.88
N PHE A 168 -10.87 -11.40 -12.37
CA PHE A 168 -12.32 -11.55 -12.38
C PHE A 168 -12.99 -11.07 -13.66
N LEU A 169 -12.36 -10.19 -14.46
CA LEU A 169 -12.89 -9.80 -15.77
C LEU A 169 -13.07 -11.01 -16.71
N PRO A 170 -12.05 -11.83 -17.02
CA PRO A 170 -12.26 -13.00 -17.86
C PRO A 170 -13.21 -14.03 -17.22
N LEU A 171 -13.24 -14.16 -15.89
CA LEU A 171 -14.20 -15.03 -15.21
C LEU A 171 -15.65 -14.55 -15.37
N LEU A 172 -15.87 -13.24 -15.28
CA LEU A 172 -17.18 -12.61 -15.50
C LEU A 172 -17.68 -12.85 -16.92
N LEU A 173 -16.82 -12.67 -17.92
CA LEU A 173 -17.15 -12.94 -19.33
C LEU A 173 -17.41 -14.43 -19.59
N ILE A 174 -16.66 -15.36 -18.98
CA ILE A 174 -16.96 -16.79 -18.98
C ILE A 174 -18.36 -17.02 -18.38
N GLY A 175 -18.66 -16.38 -17.28
CA GLY A 175 -19.98 -16.45 -16.62
C GLY A 175 -21.12 -16.03 -17.55
N ILE A 176 -20.96 -14.90 -18.27
CA ILE A 176 -21.93 -14.41 -19.25
C ILE A 176 -22.10 -15.39 -20.43
N GLU A 177 -21.00 -15.92 -20.98
CA GLU A 177 -21.05 -16.92 -22.04
C GLU A 177 -21.76 -18.21 -21.60
N ARG A 178 -21.52 -18.67 -20.36
CA ARG A 178 -22.20 -19.82 -19.79
C ARG A 178 -23.68 -19.56 -19.54
N ALA A 179 -24.04 -18.36 -19.09
CA ALA A 179 -25.43 -17.93 -18.92
C ALA A 179 -26.14 -17.87 -20.28
N HIS A 180 -25.49 -17.38 -21.32
CA HIS A 180 -25.99 -17.35 -22.69
C HIS A 180 -26.24 -18.77 -23.24
N GLN A 181 -25.27 -19.67 -23.15
CA GLN A 181 -25.43 -21.07 -23.56
C GLN A 181 -26.54 -21.78 -22.77
N ALA A 182 -26.65 -21.50 -21.46
CA ALA A 182 -27.70 -22.08 -20.61
C ALA A 182 -29.09 -21.50 -20.95
N ALA A 183 -29.18 -20.22 -21.34
CA ALA A 183 -30.43 -19.60 -21.75
C ALA A 183 -30.92 -20.19 -23.08
N LEU A 184 -30.06 -20.35 -24.06
CA LEU A 184 -30.40 -21.01 -25.35
C LEU A 184 -30.84 -22.45 -25.17
N ALA A 185 -30.20 -23.18 -24.24
CA ALA A 185 -30.52 -24.57 -23.92
C ALA A 185 -31.63 -24.71 -22.87
N ARG A 186 -32.26 -23.62 -22.43
CA ARG A 186 -33.29 -23.53 -21.36
C ARG A 186 -32.87 -24.26 -20.06
N ARG A 187 -31.57 -24.29 -19.74
CA ARG A 187 -31.08 -24.91 -18.51
C ARG A 187 -31.28 -23.95 -17.31
N PRO A 188 -31.61 -24.45 -16.09
CA PRO A 188 -31.88 -23.58 -14.93
C PRO A 188 -30.65 -22.81 -14.45
N MET A 189 -29.45 -23.42 -14.52
CA MET A 189 -28.19 -22.82 -14.06
C MET A 189 -27.49 -22.03 -15.18
N GLY A 190 -26.27 -21.54 -14.91
CA GLY A 190 -25.41 -20.82 -15.84
C GLY A 190 -24.97 -19.45 -15.33
N TRP A 191 -25.56 -18.98 -14.22
CA TRP A 191 -25.29 -17.66 -13.58
C TRP A 191 -24.25 -17.72 -12.46
N SER A 192 -23.90 -18.91 -11.94
CA SER A 192 -23.06 -19.06 -10.74
C SER A 192 -21.67 -18.44 -10.87
N LEU A 193 -21.06 -18.47 -12.07
CA LEU A 193 -19.76 -17.85 -12.30
C LEU A 193 -19.85 -16.32 -12.34
N ILE A 194 -21.00 -15.75 -12.71
CA ILE A 194 -21.22 -14.29 -12.64
C ILE A 194 -21.20 -13.85 -11.18
N ALA A 195 -21.93 -14.57 -10.31
CA ALA A 195 -21.96 -14.27 -8.88
C ALA A 195 -20.56 -14.37 -8.26
N LEU A 196 -19.82 -15.44 -8.58
CA LEU A 196 -18.46 -15.63 -8.09
C LEU A 196 -17.49 -14.52 -8.58
N ALA A 197 -17.60 -14.14 -9.86
CA ALA A 197 -16.74 -13.11 -10.45
C ALA A 197 -17.00 -11.74 -9.83
N ILE A 198 -18.25 -11.34 -9.66
CA ILE A 198 -18.61 -10.06 -9.04
C ILE A 198 -18.20 -10.04 -7.57
N ALA A 199 -18.51 -11.11 -6.82
CA ALA A 199 -18.11 -11.18 -5.42
C ALA A 199 -16.59 -11.14 -5.27
N GLY A 200 -15.86 -11.92 -6.06
CA GLY A 200 -14.40 -11.92 -6.04
C GLY A 200 -13.78 -10.59 -6.43
N SER A 201 -14.29 -9.94 -7.47
CA SER A 201 -13.83 -8.62 -7.93
C SER A 201 -14.00 -7.54 -6.85
N LEU A 202 -15.13 -7.54 -6.15
CA LEU A 202 -15.38 -6.58 -5.07
C LEU A 202 -14.51 -6.88 -3.83
N TYR A 203 -14.37 -8.16 -3.43
CA TYR A 203 -13.51 -8.54 -2.31
C TYR A 203 -12.01 -8.29 -2.58
N ALA A 204 -11.59 -8.29 -3.85
CA ALA A 204 -10.23 -7.94 -4.23
C ALA A 204 -9.87 -6.46 -4.01
N GLY A 205 -10.82 -5.64 -3.59
CA GLY A 205 -10.58 -4.37 -2.94
C GLY A 205 -10.31 -3.18 -3.86
N PHE A 206 -10.55 -3.26 -5.17
CA PHE A 206 -10.35 -2.13 -6.07
C PHE A 206 -11.62 -1.77 -6.87
N PRO A 207 -12.52 -0.94 -6.26
CA PRO A 207 -13.84 -0.64 -6.84
C PRO A 207 -13.80 0.00 -8.24
N GLU A 208 -12.83 0.86 -8.52
CA GLU A 208 -12.73 1.55 -9.82
C GLU A 208 -12.45 0.58 -10.98
N ILE A 209 -11.57 -0.40 -10.77
CA ILE A 209 -11.32 -1.44 -11.78
C ILE A 209 -12.54 -2.34 -11.91
N ALA A 210 -13.14 -2.78 -10.80
CA ALA A 210 -14.38 -3.57 -10.84
C ALA A 210 -15.49 -2.85 -11.60
N TYR A 211 -15.54 -1.53 -11.53
CA TYR A 211 -16.48 -0.69 -12.24
C TYR A 211 -16.22 -0.71 -13.76
N PHE A 212 -15.00 -0.48 -14.25
CA PHE A 212 -14.68 -0.54 -15.69
C PHE A 212 -14.84 -1.94 -16.27
N ASP A 213 -14.45 -2.99 -15.51
CA ASP A 213 -14.69 -4.38 -15.87
C ASP A 213 -16.20 -4.68 -15.97
N GLY A 214 -16.98 -4.12 -15.06
CA GLY A 214 -18.44 -4.19 -15.07
C GLY A 214 -19.07 -3.52 -16.30
N LEU A 215 -18.55 -2.36 -16.72
CA LEU A 215 -19.02 -1.65 -17.94
C LEU A 215 -18.70 -2.47 -19.20
N LEU A 216 -17.51 -3.06 -19.32
CA LEU A 216 -17.18 -3.95 -20.43
C LEU A 216 -18.07 -5.20 -20.43
N ALA A 217 -18.29 -5.81 -19.27
CA ALA A 217 -19.16 -6.98 -19.12
C ALA A 217 -20.63 -6.65 -19.43
N ALA A 218 -21.11 -5.45 -19.09
CA ALA A 218 -22.42 -4.96 -19.45
C ALA A 218 -22.55 -4.80 -20.98
N SER A 219 -21.54 -4.19 -21.62
CA SER A 219 -21.47 -4.05 -23.08
C SER A 219 -21.46 -5.41 -23.78
N TRP A 220 -20.71 -6.38 -23.24
CA TRP A 220 -20.70 -7.76 -23.73
C TRP A 220 -22.06 -8.44 -23.53
N THR A 221 -22.72 -8.21 -22.40
CA THR A 221 -24.07 -8.71 -22.13
C THR A 221 -25.10 -8.18 -23.12
N LEU A 222 -25.06 -6.88 -23.43
CA LEU A 222 -25.93 -6.26 -24.44
C LEU A 222 -25.71 -6.89 -25.82
N LEU A 223 -24.47 -7.12 -26.20
CA LEU A 223 -24.15 -7.83 -27.44
C LEU A 223 -24.78 -9.22 -27.47
N ARG A 224 -24.64 -10.02 -26.39
CA ARG A 224 -25.23 -11.36 -26.30
C ARG A 224 -26.76 -11.33 -26.30
N LEU A 225 -27.38 -10.35 -25.65
CA LEU A 225 -28.83 -10.15 -25.70
C LEU A 225 -29.32 -9.83 -27.11
N ALA A 226 -28.58 -9.00 -27.87
CA ALA A 226 -28.90 -8.69 -29.27
C ALA A 226 -28.81 -9.94 -30.17
N GLN A 227 -27.83 -10.80 -29.92
CA GLN A 227 -27.61 -12.05 -30.67
C GLN A 227 -28.55 -13.20 -30.24
N THR A 228 -29.25 -13.05 -29.11
CA THR A 228 -30.13 -14.09 -28.57
C THR A 228 -31.52 -14.00 -29.19
N PRO A 229 -32.14 -15.10 -29.64
CA PRO A 229 -33.51 -15.12 -30.10
C PRO A 229 -34.49 -14.56 -29.02
N ALA A 230 -35.54 -13.88 -29.45
CA ALA A 230 -36.52 -13.23 -28.56
C ALA A 230 -37.04 -14.18 -27.46
N THR A 231 -37.27 -15.45 -27.78
CA THR A 231 -37.79 -16.49 -26.87
C THR A 231 -36.81 -16.85 -25.74
N ALA A 232 -35.51 -16.55 -25.87
CA ALA A 232 -34.47 -16.86 -24.88
C ALA A 232 -33.92 -15.59 -24.19
N ARG A 233 -34.24 -14.38 -24.67
CA ARG A 233 -33.68 -13.12 -24.12
C ARG A 233 -34.01 -12.92 -22.64
N TRP A 234 -35.23 -13.15 -22.23
CA TRP A 234 -35.68 -13.02 -20.84
C TRP A 234 -34.97 -14.04 -19.93
N HIS A 235 -34.74 -15.26 -20.41
CA HIS A 235 -33.98 -16.27 -19.68
C HIS A 235 -32.53 -15.87 -19.48
N LEU A 236 -31.90 -15.25 -20.51
CA LEU A 236 -30.55 -14.72 -20.39
C LEU A 236 -30.52 -13.56 -19.39
N LEU A 237 -31.40 -12.58 -19.54
CA LEU A 237 -31.47 -11.41 -18.66
C LEU A 237 -31.69 -11.84 -17.20
N ALA A 238 -32.61 -12.75 -16.93
CA ALA A 238 -32.87 -13.28 -15.58
C ALA A 238 -31.60 -13.94 -14.98
N LYS A 239 -30.83 -14.69 -15.78
CA LYS A 239 -29.57 -15.29 -15.32
C LYS A 239 -28.51 -14.25 -14.99
N ILE A 240 -28.35 -13.24 -15.84
CA ILE A 240 -27.41 -12.13 -15.61
C ILE A 240 -27.77 -11.39 -14.32
N VAL A 241 -29.04 -10.98 -14.18
CA VAL A 241 -29.55 -10.25 -12.99
C VAL A 241 -29.40 -11.10 -11.73
N THR A 242 -29.80 -12.38 -11.77
CA THR A 242 -29.65 -13.29 -10.62
C THR A 242 -28.18 -13.44 -10.21
N GLY A 243 -27.30 -13.66 -11.17
CA GLY A 243 -25.86 -13.75 -10.90
C GLY A 243 -25.28 -12.46 -10.32
N ALA A 244 -25.67 -11.31 -10.86
CA ALA A 244 -25.21 -10.01 -10.40
C ALA A 244 -25.71 -9.68 -8.98
N LEU A 245 -27.00 -9.82 -8.73
CA LEU A 245 -27.59 -9.58 -7.41
C LEU A 245 -26.98 -10.50 -6.35
N LEU A 246 -26.85 -11.80 -6.66
CA LEU A 246 -26.26 -12.74 -5.72
C LEU A 246 -24.78 -12.41 -5.43
N GLY A 247 -24.00 -12.00 -6.45
CA GLY A 247 -22.62 -11.56 -6.27
C GLY A 247 -22.51 -10.34 -5.36
N ILE A 248 -23.40 -9.36 -5.54
CA ILE A 248 -23.47 -8.16 -4.68
C ILE A 248 -23.85 -8.55 -3.24
N VAL A 249 -24.87 -9.41 -3.06
CA VAL A 249 -25.31 -9.83 -1.72
C VAL A 249 -24.23 -10.64 -0.99
N LEU A 250 -23.47 -11.46 -1.70
CA LEU A 250 -22.31 -12.17 -1.13
C LEU A 250 -21.26 -11.21 -0.55
N THR A 251 -21.10 -10.02 -1.11
CA THR A 251 -20.13 -9.01 -0.62
C THR A 251 -20.73 -8.03 0.39
N ALA A 252 -21.99 -8.15 0.73
CA ALA A 252 -22.68 -7.22 1.64
C ALA A 252 -21.94 -6.97 2.98
N PRO A 253 -21.27 -7.97 3.61
CA PRO A 253 -20.51 -7.73 4.85
C PRO A 253 -19.42 -6.68 4.72
N MET A 254 -18.78 -6.57 3.56
CA MET A 254 -17.75 -5.56 3.26
C MET A 254 -18.36 -4.34 2.54
N LEU A 255 -19.25 -4.58 1.59
CA LEU A 255 -19.78 -3.53 0.72
C LEU A 255 -20.62 -2.50 1.50
N ILE A 256 -21.43 -2.93 2.48
CA ILE A 256 -22.24 -1.99 3.28
C ILE A 256 -21.35 -1.08 4.14
N PRO A 257 -20.39 -1.58 4.93
CA PRO A 257 -19.41 -0.71 5.60
C PRO A 257 -18.64 0.22 4.66
N PHE A 258 -18.25 -0.25 3.48
CA PHE A 258 -17.58 0.58 2.46
C PHE A 258 -18.46 1.74 1.99
N LEU A 259 -19.72 1.48 1.63
CA LEU A 259 -20.66 2.54 1.20
C LEU A 259 -20.93 3.56 2.31
N GLN A 260 -21.02 3.12 3.57
CA GLN A 260 -21.11 4.02 4.72
C GLN A 260 -19.83 4.84 4.90
N TYR A 261 -18.68 4.23 4.68
CA TYR A 261 -17.38 4.91 4.77
C TYR A 261 -17.22 5.98 3.69
N LEU A 262 -17.67 5.69 2.46
CA LEU A 262 -17.72 6.70 1.39
C LEU A 262 -18.56 7.92 1.74
N GLN A 263 -19.70 7.72 2.46
CA GLN A 263 -20.57 8.83 2.87
C GLN A 263 -20.00 9.67 4.01
N LEU A 264 -19.13 9.10 4.83
CA LEU A 264 -18.51 9.72 6.01
C LEU A 264 -17.04 10.07 5.81
N GLY A 265 -16.53 9.86 4.59
CA GLY A 265 -15.14 10.02 4.24
C GLY A 265 -14.87 11.21 3.34
N ASP A 266 -13.70 11.80 3.53
CA ASP A 266 -13.09 12.74 2.60
C ASP A 266 -12.41 11.94 1.48
N LEU A 267 -12.86 12.17 0.25
CA LEU A 267 -12.33 11.54 -0.97
C LEU A 267 -11.18 12.36 -1.59
N GLY A 268 -10.75 13.41 -0.94
CA GLY A 268 -9.67 14.26 -1.44
C GLY A 268 -10.01 14.90 -2.79
N LEU A 269 -9.16 14.61 -3.79
CA LEU A 269 -9.30 15.17 -5.12
C LEU A 269 -10.24 14.38 -6.06
N HIS A 270 -10.75 13.22 -5.61
CA HIS A 270 -11.69 12.43 -6.40
C HIS A 270 -13.00 13.20 -6.64
N GLY A 271 -13.43 13.26 -7.88
CA GLY A 271 -14.65 13.92 -8.31
C GLY A 271 -14.41 15.21 -9.12
N ILE A 272 -13.78 16.23 -8.59
CA ILE A 272 -13.64 17.52 -9.30
C ILE A 272 -12.46 17.51 -10.28
N LEU A 273 -11.31 16.97 -9.85
CA LEU A 273 -10.09 16.93 -10.66
C LEU A 273 -10.06 15.75 -11.62
N MET A 274 -10.53 14.57 -11.19
CA MET A 274 -10.53 13.36 -12.00
C MET A 274 -11.37 13.49 -13.27
N ALA A 275 -12.48 14.23 -13.22
CA ALA A 275 -13.31 14.49 -14.40
C ALA A 275 -12.57 15.22 -15.54
N LYS A 276 -11.50 15.96 -15.22
CA LYS A 276 -10.71 16.76 -16.16
C LYS A 276 -9.33 16.13 -16.45
N GLU A 277 -9.00 15.06 -15.80
CA GLU A 277 -7.69 14.43 -15.97
C GLU A 277 -7.57 13.79 -17.35
N ILE A 278 -6.46 14.08 -18.03
CA ILE A 278 -6.14 13.59 -19.37
C ILE A 278 -4.67 13.18 -19.44
N SER A 279 -4.41 12.14 -20.21
CA SER A 279 -3.05 11.71 -20.54
C SER A 279 -2.42 12.68 -21.55
N PRO A 280 -1.18 13.13 -21.34
CA PRO A 280 -0.48 13.94 -22.35
C PRO A 280 -0.23 13.11 -23.60
N ILE A 281 -0.41 13.71 -24.79
CA ILE A 281 -0.17 13.00 -26.08
C ILE A 281 1.23 12.42 -26.15
N ALA A 282 2.22 13.06 -25.54
CA ALA A 282 3.59 12.58 -25.46
C ALA A 282 3.73 11.25 -24.68
N ALA A 283 2.72 10.83 -23.90
CA ALA A 283 2.71 9.52 -23.22
C ALA A 283 2.29 8.35 -24.15
N THR A 284 1.71 8.63 -25.31
CA THR A 284 1.22 7.58 -26.24
C THR A 284 2.28 6.51 -26.58
N PRO A 285 3.58 6.82 -26.83
CA PRO A 285 4.57 5.79 -27.12
C PRO A 285 4.74 4.76 -25.99
N LEU A 286 4.49 5.12 -24.72
CA LEU A 286 4.64 4.24 -23.57
C LEU A 286 3.67 3.05 -23.60
N GLN A 287 2.52 3.19 -24.20
CA GLN A 287 1.56 2.08 -24.33
C GLN A 287 2.09 0.94 -25.21
N MET A 288 2.99 1.26 -26.15
CA MET A 288 3.61 0.27 -27.06
C MET A 288 5.07 0.00 -26.69
N LEU A 289 5.77 1.00 -26.17
CA LEU A 289 7.20 1.03 -25.84
C LEU A 289 7.37 1.44 -24.37
N PRO A 290 7.11 0.54 -23.39
CA PRO A 290 6.92 0.93 -21.99
C PRO A 290 8.13 1.62 -21.35
N MET A 291 9.35 1.34 -21.83
CA MET A 291 10.56 1.98 -21.33
C MET A 291 11.12 3.07 -22.26
N PHE A 292 10.27 3.64 -23.13
CA PHE A 292 10.66 4.65 -24.12
C PHE A 292 11.36 5.87 -23.48
N TYR A 293 10.91 6.30 -22.32
CA TYR A 293 11.52 7.35 -21.52
C TYR A 293 12.49 6.85 -20.45
N GLY A 294 12.87 5.59 -20.47
CA GLY A 294 13.71 4.98 -19.45
C GLY A 294 12.92 4.12 -18.46
N ALA A 295 13.41 3.97 -17.26
CA ALA A 295 12.76 3.13 -16.25
C ALA A 295 11.38 3.67 -15.83
N LEU A 296 10.47 2.73 -15.56
CA LEU A 296 9.07 3.05 -15.27
C LEU A 296 8.87 3.86 -13.98
N ALA A 297 9.70 3.64 -12.97
CA ALA A 297 9.58 4.27 -11.67
C ALA A 297 10.36 5.59 -11.54
N SER A 298 11.20 5.93 -12.50
CA SER A 298 11.92 7.20 -12.43
C SER A 298 11.02 8.37 -12.86
N TYR A 299 11.35 9.56 -12.35
CA TYR A 299 10.79 10.78 -12.91
C TYR A 299 11.19 10.85 -14.38
N SER A 300 10.22 10.59 -15.25
CA SER A 300 10.42 10.64 -16.68
C SER A 300 10.35 12.09 -17.18
N ALA A 301 10.73 12.30 -18.45
CA ALA A 301 10.51 13.59 -19.14
C ALA A 301 9.03 14.02 -19.10
N ILE A 302 8.13 13.08 -18.92
CA ILE A 302 6.74 13.27 -18.58
C ILE A 302 6.59 12.84 -17.13
N ALA A 303 6.43 13.78 -16.20
CA ALA A 303 6.32 13.48 -14.77
C ALA A 303 5.29 12.37 -14.54
N PHE A 304 5.72 11.32 -13.82
CA PHE A 304 4.87 10.17 -13.52
C PHE A 304 4.19 9.52 -14.74
N ALA A 305 4.96 9.20 -15.78
CA ALA A 305 4.43 8.66 -17.04
C ALA A 305 3.49 7.46 -16.86
N TRP A 306 3.77 6.57 -15.93
CA TRP A 306 2.93 5.41 -15.66
C TRP A 306 1.55 5.78 -15.08
N PHE A 307 1.43 6.86 -14.28
CA PHE A 307 0.15 7.38 -13.82
C PHE A 307 -0.71 7.88 -14.98
N GLN A 308 -0.08 8.19 -16.11
CA GLN A 308 -0.75 8.77 -17.28
C GLN A 308 -1.21 7.72 -18.29
N ILE A 309 -0.81 6.46 -18.15
CA ILE A 309 -1.13 5.40 -19.12
C ILE A 309 -1.75 4.13 -18.51
N GLY A 310 -1.70 3.96 -17.21
CA GLY A 310 -2.27 2.81 -16.47
C GLY A 310 -1.67 1.45 -16.80
N GLY A 311 -1.01 1.28 -17.97
CA GLY A 311 -0.42 0.01 -18.40
C GLY A 311 0.13 0.11 -19.82
N TRP A 312 0.48 -1.02 -20.44
CA TRP A 312 0.93 -1.06 -21.82
C TRP A 312 0.52 -2.34 -22.55
N PHE A 313 0.40 -2.25 -23.87
CA PHE A 313 -0.04 -3.36 -24.73
C PHE A 313 1.13 -4.07 -25.42
N GLY A 314 2.19 -3.33 -25.75
CA GLY A 314 3.30 -3.79 -26.58
C GLY A 314 2.99 -3.79 -28.09
N CYS A 315 4.04 -3.75 -28.91
CA CYS A 315 3.91 -3.58 -30.36
C CYS A 315 3.26 -4.79 -31.06
N ALA A 316 3.68 -6.00 -30.74
CA ALA A 316 3.19 -7.20 -31.40
C ALA A 316 1.70 -7.49 -31.12
N PRO A 317 1.19 -7.36 -29.88
CA PRO A 317 -0.24 -7.49 -29.62
C PRO A 317 -1.09 -6.43 -30.34
N VAL A 318 -0.65 -5.18 -30.39
CA VAL A 318 -1.38 -4.11 -31.11
C VAL A 318 -1.44 -4.39 -32.61
N LEU A 319 -0.34 -4.83 -33.25
CA LEU A 319 -0.34 -5.22 -34.64
C LEU A 319 -1.33 -6.37 -34.93
N LEU A 320 -1.35 -7.39 -34.09
CA LEU A 320 -2.28 -8.52 -34.23
C LEU A 320 -3.73 -8.09 -33.97
N ALA A 321 -3.98 -7.18 -33.05
CA ALA A 321 -5.30 -6.61 -32.77
C ALA A 321 -5.81 -5.80 -33.98
N LEU A 322 -4.98 -4.94 -34.57
CA LEU A 322 -5.30 -4.22 -35.82
C LEU A 322 -5.65 -5.19 -36.94
N TYR A 323 -4.84 -6.26 -37.12
CA TYR A 323 -5.12 -7.28 -38.12
C TYR A 323 -6.45 -8.01 -37.91
N ALA A 324 -6.85 -8.20 -36.63
CA ALA A 324 -8.13 -8.82 -36.28
C ALA A 324 -9.34 -7.93 -36.62
N VAL A 325 -9.19 -6.62 -36.53
CA VAL A 325 -10.27 -5.63 -36.71
C VAL A 325 -10.50 -5.32 -38.19
N VAL A 326 -9.45 -5.34 -39.01
CA VAL A 326 -9.59 -5.05 -40.46
C VAL A 326 -10.58 -6.04 -41.10
N PRO A 327 -11.65 -5.54 -41.82
CA PRO A 327 -12.74 -6.37 -42.28
C PRO A 327 -12.28 -7.50 -43.20
N LYS A 328 -12.80 -8.70 -42.92
CA LYS A 328 -12.61 -9.90 -43.72
C LYS A 328 -13.99 -10.50 -44.01
N PRO A 329 -14.35 -10.75 -45.26
CA PRO A 329 -15.60 -11.45 -45.59
C PRO A 329 -15.67 -12.80 -44.88
N GLY A 330 -16.78 -13.06 -44.17
CA GLY A 330 -16.98 -14.29 -43.43
C GLY A 330 -16.14 -14.53 -42.18
N ALA A 331 -15.46 -13.50 -41.66
CA ALA A 331 -14.73 -13.59 -40.40
C ALA A 331 -15.66 -13.97 -39.25
N PRO A 332 -15.33 -15.01 -38.44
CA PRO A 332 -16.09 -15.34 -37.24
C PRO A 332 -15.97 -14.24 -36.19
N HIS A 333 -16.97 -14.12 -35.31
CA HIS A 333 -16.96 -13.17 -34.19
C HIS A 333 -16.80 -11.70 -34.58
N ARG A 334 -17.41 -11.29 -35.72
CA ARG A 334 -17.31 -9.91 -36.21
C ARG A 334 -17.86 -8.90 -35.20
N ALA A 335 -18.99 -9.21 -34.55
CA ALA A 335 -19.63 -8.31 -33.62
C ALA A 335 -18.80 -8.15 -32.31
N GLU A 336 -18.22 -9.24 -31.81
CA GLU A 336 -17.34 -9.23 -30.64
C GLU A 336 -16.05 -8.43 -30.92
N ARG A 337 -15.46 -8.60 -32.11
CA ARG A 337 -14.28 -7.82 -32.52
C ARG A 337 -14.61 -6.33 -32.64
N THR A 338 -15.76 -5.98 -33.22
CA THR A 338 -16.20 -4.59 -33.32
C THR A 338 -16.43 -3.99 -31.94
N LEU A 339 -17.11 -4.73 -31.03
CA LEU A 339 -17.32 -4.26 -29.66
C LEU A 339 -16.00 -3.94 -28.96
N LEU A 340 -15.03 -4.87 -29.00
CA LEU A 340 -13.74 -4.67 -28.35
C LEU A 340 -12.94 -3.53 -29.00
N ALA A 341 -12.99 -3.38 -30.31
CA ALA A 341 -12.35 -2.25 -31.01
C ALA A 341 -12.98 -0.92 -30.64
N CYS A 342 -14.32 -0.82 -30.60
CA CYS A 342 -15.02 0.37 -30.12
C CYS A 342 -14.68 0.67 -28.64
N TRP A 343 -14.60 -0.35 -27.79
CA TRP A 343 -14.20 -0.21 -26.39
C TRP A 343 -12.82 0.45 -26.25
N ILE A 344 -11.83 -0.06 -26.97
CA ILE A 344 -10.48 0.51 -27.02
C ILE A 344 -10.52 1.96 -27.47
N VAL A 345 -11.13 2.24 -28.63
CA VAL A 345 -11.14 3.59 -29.22
C VAL A 345 -11.85 4.60 -28.32
N ILE A 346 -12.98 4.23 -27.71
CA ILE A 346 -13.77 5.13 -26.87
C ILE A 346 -13.02 5.47 -25.58
N LEU A 347 -12.44 4.46 -24.90
CA LEU A 347 -11.71 4.70 -23.66
C LEU A 347 -10.39 5.44 -23.90
N GLU A 348 -9.63 5.09 -24.93
CA GLU A 348 -8.41 5.82 -25.28
C GLU A 348 -8.73 7.28 -25.68
N ALA A 349 -9.78 7.51 -26.46
CA ALA A 349 -10.24 8.86 -26.79
C ALA A 349 -10.60 9.67 -25.53
N ARG A 350 -11.19 9.03 -24.52
CA ARG A 350 -11.45 9.67 -23.21
C ARG A 350 -10.16 9.94 -22.45
N CYS A 351 -9.25 8.97 -22.37
CA CYS A 351 -7.98 9.11 -21.68
C CYS A 351 -7.12 10.24 -22.27
N PHE A 352 -7.12 10.39 -23.59
CA PHE A 352 -6.42 11.49 -24.27
C PHE A 352 -7.26 12.76 -24.44
N GLY A 353 -8.43 12.86 -23.81
CA GLY A 353 -9.18 14.09 -23.66
C GLY A 353 -9.92 14.55 -24.90
N LEU A 354 -10.37 13.63 -25.80
CA LEU A 354 -11.21 14.03 -26.96
C LEU A 354 -12.53 14.66 -26.47
N PRO A 355 -12.79 15.96 -26.70
CA PRO A 355 -13.81 16.71 -25.96
C PRO A 355 -15.21 16.11 -26.00
N GLY A 356 -15.72 15.73 -27.19
CA GLY A 356 -17.04 15.13 -27.33
C GLY A 356 -17.19 13.79 -26.61
N VAL A 357 -16.17 12.94 -26.68
CA VAL A 357 -16.15 11.64 -26.01
C VAL A 357 -16.03 11.82 -24.47
N THR A 358 -15.19 12.75 -24.03
CA THR A 358 -15.05 13.10 -22.61
C THR A 358 -16.37 13.58 -22.04
N ALA A 359 -17.06 14.50 -22.69
CA ALA A 359 -18.35 15.00 -22.24
C ALA A 359 -19.41 13.90 -22.16
N LEU A 360 -19.47 13.03 -23.18
CA LEU A 360 -20.43 11.92 -23.23
C LEU A 360 -20.17 10.88 -22.13
N LEU A 361 -18.91 10.44 -21.93
CA LEU A 361 -18.59 9.44 -20.94
C LEU A 361 -18.73 9.95 -19.50
N ASN A 362 -18.48 11.23 -19.26
CA ASN A 362 -18.70 11.83 -17.95
C ASN A 362 -20.20 11.91 -17.55
N LEU A 363 -21.13 11.66 -18.48
CA LEU A 363 -22.57 11.50 -18.15
C LEU A 363 -22.87 10.13 -17.52
N ILE A 364 -21.99 9.14 -17.71
CA ILE A 364 -22.15 7.82 -17.08
C ILE A 364 -21.86 7.98 -15.58
N PRO A 365 -22.82 7.61 -14.69
CA PRO A 365 -22.64 7.77 -13.25
C PRO A 365 -21.37 7.07 -12.76
N GLY A 366 -20.51 7.80 -12.07
CA GLY A 366 -19.23 7.29 -11.52
C GLY A 366 -18.00 7.55 -12.39
N VAL A 367 -18.12 7.66 -13.72
CA VAL A 367 -16.94 7.89 -14.61
C VAL A 367 -16.20 9.18 -14.25
N ALA A 368 -16.91 10.26 -13.98
CA ALA A 368 -16.32 11.54 -13.61
C ALA A 368 -15.60 11.53 -12.24
N SER A 369 -15.86 10.53 -11.40
CA SER A 369 -15.29 10.40 -10.05
C SER A 369 -14.15 9.39 -9.98
N THR A 370 -13.82 8.72 -11.09
CA THR A 370 -12.76 7.70 -11.17
C THR A 370 -11.48 8.25 -11.79
N ASP A 371 -10.34 7.72 -11.40
CA ASP A 371 -9.05 7.95 -12.08
C ASP A 371 -8.98 7.10 -13.36
N ILE A 372 -9.71 7.59 -14.39
CA ILE A 372 -9.92 6.85 -15.62
C ILE A 372 -8.64 6.57 -16.40
N ILE A 373 -7.67 7.48 -16.37
CA ILE A 373 -6.41 7.33 -17.11
C ILE A 373 -5.53 6.23 -16.53
N ARG A 374 -5.72 5.92 -15.26
CA ARG A 374 -4.97 4.87 -14.56
C ARG A 374 -5.67 3.51 -14.59
N TYR A 375 -6.99 3.46 -14.42
CA TYR A 375 -7.70 2.22 -14.15
C TYR A 375 -8.53 1.68 -15.31
N ALA A 376 -8.98 2.53 -16.24
CA ALA A 376 -9.65 2.07 -17.47
C ALA A 376 -8.72 1.30 -18.43
N PRO A 377 -7.41 1.66 -18.60
CA PRO A 377 -6.50 0.97 -19.51
C PRO A 377 -6.39 -0.52 -19.29
N LEU A 378 -6.67 -1.04 -18.10
CA LEU A 378 -6.64 -2.47 -17.83
C LEU A 378 -7.67 -3.25 -18.66
N SER A 379 -8.92 -2.75 -18.73
CA SER A 379 -9.95 -3.34 -19.55
C SER A 379 -9.62 -3.20 -21.04
N VAL A 380 -8.86 -2.16 -21.40
CA VAL A 380 -8.31 -1.94 -22.75
C VAL A 380 -7.21 -2.95 -23.06
N GLU A 381 -6.27 -3.21 -22.14
CA GLU A 381 -5.27 -4.26 -22.26
C GLU A 381 -5.92 -5.62 -22.55
N PHE A 382 -6.94 -5.99 -21.77
CA PHE A 382 -7.68 -7.21 -22.00
C PHE A 382 -8.30 -7.26 -23.41
N ALA A 383 -8.95 -6.18 -23.85
CA ALA A 383 -9.56 -6.10 -25.17
C ALA A 383 -8.52 -6.23 -26.29
N VAL A 384 -7.35 -5.57 -26.17
CA VAL A 384 -6.23 -5.68 -27.12
C VAL A 384 -5.71 -7.12 -27.19
N PHE A 385 -5.52 -7.79 -26.05
CA PHE A 385 -4.98 -9.15 -26.05
C PHE A 385 -5.98 -10.19 -26.56
N VAL A 386 -7.28 -10.00 -26.31
CA VAL A 386 -8.34 -10.80 -26.92
C VAL A 386 -8.36 -10.61 -28.43
N LEU A 387 -8.29 -9.37 -28.91
CA LEU A 387 -8.19 -9.08 -30.35
C LEU A 387 -6.91 -9.65 -30.97
N ALA A 388 -5.77 -9.56 -30.27
CA ALA A 388 -4.51 -10.16 -30.71
C ALA A 388 -4.64 -11.69 -30.85
N ALA A 389 -5.35 -12.35 -29.93
CA ALA A 389 -5.65 -13.78 -30.04
C ALA A 389 -6.53 -14.09 -31.25
N PHE A 390 -7.56 -13.27 -31.53
CA PHE A 390 -8.35 -13.40 -32.77
C PHE A 390 -7.50 -13.23 -34.03
N GLY A 391 -6.63 -12.22 -34.05
CA GLY A 391 -5.73 -11.95 -35.17
C GLY A 391 -4.76 -13.13 -35.42
N PHE A 392 -4.20 -13.70 -34.36
CA PHE A 392 -3.33 -14.85 -34.44
C PHE A 392 -4.08 -16.11 -34.92
N ASP A 393 -5.32 -16.33 -34.47
CA ASP A 393 -6.17 -17.43 -34.90
C ASP A 393 -6.50 -17.30 -36.42
N ASP A 394 -6.81 -16.09 -36.90
CA ASP A 394 -7.01 -15.79 -38.30
C ASP A 394 -5.76 -16.10 -39.13
N LEU A 395 -4.58 -15.69 -38.66
CA LEU A 395 -3.31 -15.96 -39.33
C LEU A 395 -3.03 -17.47 -39.43
N SER A 396 -3.42 -18.22 -38.37
CA SER A 396 -3.23 -19.69 -38.35
C SER A 396 -4.10 -20.44 -39.36
N ARG A 397 -5.23 -19.83 -39.78
CA ARG A 397 -6.22 -20.45 -40.68
C ARG A 397 -6.12 -20.00 -42.14
N CYS A 398 -5.21 -19.06 -42.47
CA CYS A 398 -5.24 -18.36 -43.76
C CYS A 398 -4.13 -18.70 -44.72
N GLY A 399 -4.44 -18.59 -46.02
CA GLY A 399 -3.56 -18.82 -47.16
C GLY A 399 -2.81 -17.56 -47.65
N PRO A 400 -2.18 -17.61 -48.86
CA PRO A 400 -1.30 -16.54 -49.39
C PRO A 400 -1.91 -15.15 -49.52
N ALA A 401 -3.23 -15.04 -49.75
CA ALA A 401 -3.93 -13.74 -49.91
C ALA A 401 -3.93 -12.85 -48.67
N THR A 402 -3.61 -13.41 -47.51
CA THR A 402 -3.54 -12.69 -46.22
C THR A 402 -2.28 -11.85 -46.05
N ARG A 403 -1.24 -12.09 -46.85
CA ARG A 403 0.07 -11.41 -46.77
C ARG A 403 -0.05 -9.88 -47.05
N GLY A 404 -0.78 -9.54 -48.12
CA GLY A 404 -1.01 -8.13 -48.50
C GLY A 404 -1.73 -7.33 -47.41
N ARG A 405 -2.78 -7.92 -46.83
CA ARG A 405 -3.55 -7.29 -45.72
C ARG A 405 -2.69 -7.09 -44.48
N LEU A 406 -1.84 -8.07 -44.14
CA LEU A 406 -0.95 -7.88 -43.00
C LEU A 406 0.13 -6.85 -43.26
N ALA A 407 0.66 -6.76 -44.49
CA ALA A 407 1.60 -5.72 -44.88
C ALA A 407 0.97 -4.30 -44.70
N TRP A 408 -0.28 -4.12 -45.10
CA TRP A 408 -1.01 -2.89 -44.88
C TRP A 408 -1.23 -2.59 -43.39
N CYS A 409 -1.62 -3.57 -42.59
CA CYS A 409 -1.76 -3.40 -41.15
C CYS A 409 -0.42 -3.05 -40.49
N ALA A 410 0.66 -3.68 -40.91
CA ALA A 410 2.01 -3.38 -40.42
C ALA A 410 2.45 -1.97 -40.84
N ALA A 411 2.23 -1.57 -42.09
CA ALA A 411 2.52 -0.22 -42.56
C ALA A 411 1.73 0.83 -41.75
N ALA A 412 0.41 0.64 -41.62
CA ALA A 412 -0.43 1.53 -40.79
C ALA A 412 0.04 1.58 -39.33
N PHE A 413 0.38 0.43 -38.73
CA PHE A 413 0.90 0.36 -37.37
C PHE A 413 2.19 1.16 -37.22
N PHE A 414 3.18 0.98 -38.13
CA PHE A 414 4.46 1.69 -38.02
C PHE A 414 4.29 3.20 -38.28
N VAL A 415 3.37 3.60 -39.14
CA VAL A 415 3.02 5.02 -39.34
C VAL A 415 2.43 5.58 -38.03
N CYS A 416 1.45 4.90 -37.41
CA CYS A 416 0.86 5.35 -36.16
C CYS A 416 1.91 5.40 -35.03
N LEU A 417 2.79 4.39 -34.93
CA LEU A 417 3.88 4.38 -33.96
C LEU A 417 4.84 5.56 -34.20
N GLY A 418 5.25 5.81 -35.46
CA GLY A 418 6.09 6.96 -35.80
C GLY A 418 5.44 8.29 -35.44
N LEU A 419 4.16 8.45 -35.78
CA LEU A 419 3.39 9.64 -35.42
C LEU A 419 3.28 9.81 -33.90
N SER A 420 3.14 8.74 -33.12
CA SER A 420 3.05 8.79 -31.66
C SER A 420 4.37 9.24 -31.00
N VAL A 421 5.51 9.05 -31.68
CA VAL A 421 6.84 9.46 -31.16
C VAL A 421 7.11 10.94 -31.41
N ILE A 422 6.49 11.57 -32.42
CA ILE A 422 6.74 12.98 -32.79
C ILE A 422 6.53 13.94 -31.61
N PRO A 423 5.44 13.91 -30.83
CA PRO A 423 5.23 14.80 -29.71
C PRO A 423 6.29 14.64 -28.60
N ALA A 424 6.89 13.46 -28.51
CA ALA A 424 7.84 13.11 -27.47
C ALA A 424 9.31 13.39 -27.86
N TRP A 425 9.62 13.54 -29.15
CA TRP A 425 10.97 13.58 -29.68
C TRP A 425 11.86 14.64 -29.04
N HIS A 426 11.34 15.84 -28.83
CA HIS A 426 12.08 16.96 -28.24
C HIS A 426 12.42 16.76 -26.75
N LEU A 427 11.72 15.88 -26.06
CA LEU A 427 11.96 15.57 -24.63
C LEU A 427 13.14 14.60 -24.42
N LEU A 428 13.37 13.68 -25.37
CA LEU A 428 14.33 12.59 -25.25
C LEU A 428 15.80 13.05 -25.09
N PRO A 429 16.33 14.03 -25.87
CA PRO A 429 17.73 14.41 -25.76
C PRO A 429 18.08 15.00 -24.39
N GLY A 430 17.17 15.79 -23.82
CA GLY A 430 17.33 16.33 -22.46
C GLY A 430 17.32 15.23 -21.39
N TRP A 431 16.34 14.34 -21.49
CA TRP A 431 16.16 13.24 -20.59
C TRP A 431 17.37 12.29 -20.55
N TYR A 432 17.82 11.81 -21.70
CA TYR A 432 18.98 10.92 -21.81
C TYR A 432 20.30 11.58 -21.42
N ARG A 433 20.45 12.90 -21.54
CA ARG A 433 21.62 13.61 -21.02
C ARG A 433 21.63 13.67 -19.50
N THR A 434 20.47 13.93 -18.90
CA THR A 434 20.32 14.07 -17.45
C THR A 434 20.45 12.72 -16.73
N TYR A 435 19.95 11.64 -17.36
CA TYR A 435 19.87 10.31 -16.73
C TYR A 435 20.47 9.20 -17.62
N PRO A 436 21.78 9.17 -17.86
CA PRO A 436 22.42 8.22 -18.76
C PRO A 436 22.25 6.75 -18.33
N ALA A 437 22.09 6.49 -17.02
CA ALA A 437 21.86 5.14 -16.50
C ALA A 437 20.54 4.52 -17.00
N LEU A 438 19.57 5.33 -17.42
CA LEU A 438 18.26 4.86 -17.90
C LEU A 438 18.27 4.40 -19.36
N ARG A 439 19.38 4.60 -20.10
CA ARG A 439 19.50 4.18 -21.52
C ARG A 439 19.43 2.67 -21.67
N LEU A 440 20.03 1.91 -20.74
CA LEU A 440 20.07 0.44 -20.85
C LEU A 440 18.69 -0.21 -20.80
N PRO A 441 17.80 0.07 -19.83
CA PRO A 441 16.43 -0.45 -19.85
C PRO A 441 15.64 -0.07 -21.11
N ALA A 442 15.78 1.15 -21.62
CA ALA A 442 15.15 1.59 -22.85
C ALA A 442 15.64 0.80 -24.06
N LEU A 443 16.97 0.60 -24.18
CA LEU A 443 17.58 -0.18 -25.27
C LEU A 443 17.17 -1.66 -25.22
N LEU A 444 17.13 -2.28 -24.03
CA LEU A 444 16.70 -3.66 -23.86
C LEU A 444 15.23 -3.84 -24.25
N SER A 445 14.37 -2.90 -23.89
CA SER A 445 12.96 -2.91 -24.26
C SER A 445 12.76 -2.75 -25.77
N LEU A 446 13.45 -1.80 -26.39
CA LEU A 446 13.44 -1.58 -27.83
C LEU A 446 13.98 -2.82 -28.58
N GLY A 447 15.05 -3.43 -28.07
CA GLY A 447 15.61 -4.66 -28.61
C GLY A 447 14.64 -5.85 -28.59
N GLY A 448 13.99 -6.07 -27.45
CA GLY A 448 12.97 -7.12 -27.30
C GLY A 448 11.77 -6.92 -28.21
N ILE A 449 11.29 -5.68 -28.35
CA ILE A 449 10.20 -5.31 -29.23
C ILE A 449 10.58 -5.50 -30.70
N THR A 450 11.76 -5.00 -31.09
CA THR A 450 12.26 -5.15 -32.46
C THR A 450 12.42 -6.62 -32.86
N LEU A 451 12.95 -7.44 -31.97
CA LEU A 451 13.06 -8.89 -32.18
C LEU A 451 11.67 -9.53 -32.37
N THR A 452 10.72 -9.17 -31.53
CA THR A 452 9.34 -9.67 -31.59
C THR A 452 8.65 -9.26 -32.89
N LEU A 453 8.82 -8.00 -33.33
CA LEU A 453 8.28 -7.51 -34.59
C LEU A 453 8.93 -8.16 -35.82
N ALA A 454 10.26 -8.28 -35.81
CA ALA A 454 11.01 -8.93 -36.88
C ALA A 454 10.61 -10.39 -37.05
N ALA A 455 10.48 -11.10 -35.93
CA ALA A 455 10.06 -12.50 -35.92
C ALA A 455 8.60 -12.64 -36.36
N THR A 456 7.72 -11.75 -35.97
CA THR A 456 6.35 -11.69 -36.47
C THR A 456 6.33 -11.49 -37.98
N ALA A 457 7.04 -10.48 -38.49
CA ALA A 457 7.12 -10.16 -39.91
C ALA A 457 7.70 -11.32 -40.74
N LEU A 458 8.77 -11.98 -40.24
CA LEU A 458 9.41 -13.12 -40.90
C LEU A 458 8.48 -14.34 -40.96
N SER A 459 7.82 -14.67 -39.87
CA SER A 459 6.91 -15.82 -39.77
C SER A 459 5.66 -15.63 -40.62
N LEU A 460 5.23 -14.40 -40.83
CA LEU A 460 4.10 -14.05 -41.67
C LEU A 460 4.41 -14.16 -43.18
N ARG A 461 5.70 -14.07 -43.58
CA ARG A 461 6.15 -14.30 -44.98
C ARG A 461 6.06 -15.74 -45.37
N THR A 462 6.27 -16.67 -44.47
CA THR A 462 6.48 -18.11 -44.84
C THR A 462 5.35 -19.04 -44.39
N GLY A 463 4.39 -18.62 -43.57
CA GLY A 463 3.23 -19.43 -43.11
C GLY A 463 3.59 -20.68 -42.27
N ARG A 464 4.86 -21.11 -42.26
CA ARG A 464 5.33 -22.33 -41.60
C ARG A 464 5.79 -22.15 -40.16
N HIS A 465 5.94 -20.88 -39.69
CA HIS A 465 6.60 -20.58 -38.41
C HIS A 465 5.71 -19.93 -37.36
N LEU A 466 4.37 -20.10 -37.47
CA LEU A 466 3.43 -19.50 -36.51
C LEU A 466 3.70 -19.87 -35.04
N ARG A 467 4.13 -21.14 -34.80
CA ARG A 467 4.51 -21.53 -33.41
C ARG A 467 5.77 -20.80 -32.92
N ALA A 468 6.73 -20.59 -33.82
CA ALA A 468 7.93 -19.79 -33.51
C ALA A 468 7.58 -18.33 -33.25
N THR A 469 6.66 -17.75 -34.05
CA THR A 469 6.13 -16.40 -33.80
C THR A 469 5.45 -16.31 -32.43
N GLN A 470 4.59 -17.27 -32.10
CA GLN A 470 3.95 -17.35 -30.80
C GLN A 470 4.99 -17.40 -29.66
N ALA A 471 5.97 -18.27 -29.78
CA ALA A 471 7.05 -18.41 -28.80
C ALA A 471 7.83 -17.10 -28.63
N LEU A 472 8.16 -16.42 -29.73
CA LEU A 472 8.89 -15.16 -29.69
C LEU A 472 8.10 -14.02 -29.05
N ILE A 473 6.81 -13.90 -29.34
CA ILE A 473 5.95 -12.89 -28.70
C ILE A 473 5.89 -13.14 -27.19
N ILE A 474 5.68 -14.40 -26.77
CA ILE A 474 5.66 -14.75 -25.34
C ILE A 474 7.03 -14.50 -24.69
N THR A 475 8.13 -14.90 -25.37
CA THR A 475 9.48 -14.66 -24.87
C THR A 475 9.78 -13.17 -24.73
N GLY A 476 9.33 -12.35 -25.70
CA GLY A 476 9.44 -10.89 -25.60
C GLY A 476 8.71 -10.33 -24.37
N GLY A 477 7.51 -10.82 -24.08
CA GLY A 477 6.77 -10.46 -22.86
C GLY A 477 7.50 -10.91 -21.58
N VAL A 478 8.01 -12.14 -21.55
CA VAL A 478 8.82 -12.66 -20.42
C VAL A 478 10.07 -11.81 -20.19
N LEU A 479 10.82 -11.50 -21.25
CA LEU A 479 12.04 -10.67 -21.15
C LEU A 479 11.73 -9.26 -20.65
N LEU A 480 10.64 -8.64 -21.11
CA LEU A 480 10.21 -7.33 -20.64
C LEU A 480 9.83 -7.39 -19.15
N PHE A 481 9.17 -8.46 -18.73
CA PHE A 481 8.82 -8.67 -17.34
C PHE A 481 10.06 -8.88 -16.46
N LEU A 482 11.04 -9.66 -16.91
CA LEU A 482 12.31 -9.86 -16.21
C LEU A 482 13.12 -8.55 -16.09
N THR A 483 13.15 -7.72 -17.16
CA THR A 483 13.90 -6.45 -17.09
C THR A 483 13.35 -5.47 -16.05
N SER A 484 12.04 -5.47 -15.80
CA SER A 484 11.45 -4.64 -14.74
C SER A 484 11.95 -5.05 -13.34
N GLN A 485 12.23 -6.33 -13.13
CA GLN A 485 12.70 -6.85 -11.83
C GLN A 485 14.16 -6.50 -11.52
N LEU A 486 14.94 -6.08 -12.53
CA LEU A 486 16.30 -5.58 -12.33
C LEU A 486 16.36 -4.29 -11.51
N GLY A 487 15.22 -3.61 -11.32
CA GLY A 487 15.06 -2.48 -10.41
C GLY A 487 15.07 -2.85 -8.92
N GLY A 488 15.10 -4.15 -8.58
CA GLY A 488 15.18 -4.60 -7.19
C GLY A 488 16.50 -4.27 -6.50
N LEU A 489 16.50 -4.44 -5.18
CA LEU A 489 17.68 -4.22 -4.36
C LEU A 489 18.57 -5.46 -4.38
N ARG A 490 19.88 -5.26 -4.59
CA ARG A 490 20.89 -6.32 -4.44
C ARG A 490 21.21 -6.62 -2.99
N SER A 491 21.22 -5.59 -2.16
CA SER A 491 21.45 -5.69 -0.74
C SER A 491 20.59 -4.66 -0.01
N GLY A 492 20.45 -4.87 1.27
CA GLY A 492 19.65 -4.06 2.16
C GLY A 492 18.84 -4.95 3.11
N HIS A 493 18.61 -4.46 4.28
CA HIS A 493 17.76 -5.10 5.29
C HIS A 493 16.97 -4.02 6.01
N ILE A 494 15.88 -4.42 6.64
CA ILE A 494 15.06 -3.50 7.44
C ILE A 494 15.73 -3.24 8.77
N ASP A 495 15.79 -1.97 9.17
CA ASP A 495 16.17 -1.58 10.53
C ASP A 495 15.08 -1.98 11.52
N ARG A 496 15.30 -3.09 12.22
CA ARG A 496 14.38 -3.61 13.23
C ARG A 496 14.55 -2.94 14.60
N ALA A 497 15.63 -2.21 14.84
CA ALA A 497 15.90 -1.62 16.16
C ALA A 497 14.88 -0.53 16.51
N GLY A 498 14.56 0.34 15.55
CA GLY A 498 13.53 1.37 15.72
C GLY A 498 12.13 0.80 15.95
N ILE A 499 11.79 -0.26 15.20
CA ILE A 499 10.53 -0.99 15.35
C ILE A 499 10.42 -1.60 16.76
N ALA A 500 11.42 -2.36 17.19
CA ALA A 500 11.43 -3.01 18.49
C ALA A 500 11.35 -2.00 19.63
N TYR A 501 12.07 -0.88 19.52
CA TYR A 501 12.00 0.18 20.51
C TYR A 501 10.58 0.74 20.63
N LEU A 502 9.94 1.08 19.51
CA LEU A 502 8.57 1.61 19.53
C LEU A 502 7.56 0.58 20.05
N GLN A 503 7.66 -0.69 19.65
CA GLN A 503 6.79 -1.75 20.14
C GLN A 503 6.87 -1.91 21.67
N THR A 504 8.08 -1.79 22.23
CA THR A 504 8.30 -1.92 23.68
C THR A 504 7.85 -0.68 24.47
N ASN A 505 8.06 0.53 23.92
CA ASN A 505 7.98 1.77 24.67
C ASN A 505 6.76 2.65 24.36
N ALA A 506 6.09 2.44 23.22
CA ALA A 506 4.95 3.27 22.84
C ALA A 506 3.68 2.93 23.66
N GLY A 507 3.48 1.67 24.02
CA GLY A 507 2.27 1.24 24.70
C GLY A 507 1.01 1.65 23.94
N LEU A 508 0.10 2.38 24.57
CA LEU A 508 -1.11 2.92 23.94
C LEU A 508 -0.95 4.32 23.37
N THR A 509 0.20 4.97 23.55
CA THR A 509 0.51 6.28 22.96
C THR A 509 0.79 6.18 21.47
N ARG A 510 1.07 7.30 20.81
CA ARG A 510 1.24 7.36 19.36
C ARG A 510 2.65 7.81 18.97
N PHE A 511 3.01 7.43 17.79
CA PHE A 511 4.20 7.81 17.06
C PHE A 511 3.84 8.79 15.93
N TYR A 512 4.72 9.71 15.60
CA TYR A 512 4.63 10.51 14.39
C TYR A 512 5.96 10.47 13.66
N THR A 513 5.96 10.28 12.36
CA THR A 513 7.19 10.24 11.57
C THR A 513 7.35 11.48 10.70
N LEU A 514 8.55 12.05 10.75
CA LEU A 514 9.06 13.00 9.74
C LEU A 514 9.94 12.28 8.71
N GLY A 515 9.85 10.95 8.65
CA GLY A 515 10.69 10.02 7.92
C GLY A 515 11.71 9.32 8.86
N PRO A 516 12.35 8.27 8.39
CA PRO A 516 12.13 7.58 7.10
C PRO A 516 10.94 6.61 7.12
N PHE A 517 10.39 6.30 8.29
CA PHE A 517 9.33 5.28 8.49
C PHE A 517 8.02 5.76 7.84
N ASN A 518 7.70 5.21 6.68
CA ASN A 518 6.57 5.67 5.88
C ASN A 518 5.21 5.33 6.50
N SER A 519 4.19 6.11 6.11
CA SER A 519 2.80 5.98 6.58
C SER A 519 2.28 4.54 6.42
N ASN A 520 1.39 4.13 7.31
CA ASN A 520 0.75 2.82 7.43
C ASN A 520 1.69 1.66 7.79
N TYR A 521 2.98 1.70 7.48
CA TYR A 521 3.92 0.66 7.92
C TYR A 521 4.02 0.48 9.44
N PRO A 522 3.91 1.55 10.28
CA PRO A 522 3.80 1.34 11.72
C PRO A 522 2.65 0.40 12.11
N ALA A 523 1.52 0.41 11.36
CA ALA A 523 0.37 -0.47 11.63
C ALA A 523 0.69 -1.95 11.39
N GLU A 524 1.54 -2.28 10.41
CA GLU A 524 2.03 -3.64 10.15
C GLU A 524 2.68 -4.24 11.40
N TYR A 525 3.40 -3.41 12.18
CA TYR A 525 4.09 -3.79 13.41
C TYR A 525 3.28 -3.50 14.68
N ARG A 526 1.98 -3.16 14.53
CA ARG A 526 1.07 -2.79 15.63
C ARG A 526 1.56 -1.60 16.45
N ILE A 527 2.24 -0.64 15.83
CA ILE A 527 2.65 0.63 16.40
C ILE A 527 1.62 1.68 15.98
N ALA A 528 0.98 2.35 16.95
CA ALA A 528 0.02 3.41 16.64
C ALA A 528 0.76 4.66 16.14
N ALA A 529 0.43 5.12 14.93
CA ALA A 529 1.04 6.29 14.30
C ALA A 529 -0.01 7.25 13.75
N ILE A 530 0.25 8.56 13.87
CA ILE A 530 -0.62 9.61 13.32
C ILE A 530 -0.59 9.63 11.79
N ASN A 531 0.56 9.31 11.20
CA ASN A 531 0.73 9.27 9.75
C ASN A 531 -0.15 8.17 9.14
N ALA A 532 -0.96 8.57 8.18
CA ALA A 532 -1.89 7.70 7.48
C ALA A 532 -1.90 8.02 5.99
N VAL A 533 -2.07 7.00 5.17
CA VAL A 533 -2.37 7.12 3.74
C VAL A 533 -3.48 6.15 3.45
N GLN A 534 -4.67 6.65 3.27
CA GLN A 534 -5.83 5.88 2.81
C GLN A 534 -6.87 6.81 2.17
N LEU A 535 -7.64 6.27 1.28
CA LEU A 535 -8.69 6.96 0.58
C LEU A 535 -9.92 6.03 0.47
N PRO A 536 -11.07 6.43 1.02
CA PRO A 536 -11.35 7.68 1.73
C PRO A 536 -10.67 7.78 3.11
N THR A 537 -10.57 9.01 3.64
CA THR A 537 -10.17 9.27 5.03
C THR A 537 -11.41 9.72 5.83
N PRO A 538 -11.63 9.31 7.10
CA PRO A 538 -12.76 9.82 7.88
C PRO A 538 -12.79 11.34 7.91
N GLU A 539 -13.92 11.96 7.54
CA GLU A 539 -14.03 13.40 7.32
C GLU A 539 -13.70 14.21 8.60
N ASN A 540 -14.18 13.76 9.74
CA ASN A 540 -13.89 14.43 11.02
C ASN A 540 -12.38 14.40 11.37
N TRP A 541 -11.68 13.31 11.05
CA TRP A 541 -10.22 13.23 11.18
C TRP A 541 -9.51 14.10 10.13
N SER A 542 -9.90 14.01 8.86
CA SER A 542 -9.36 14.85 7.79
C SER A 542 -9.44 16.33 8.11
N ASN A 543 -10.58 16.79 8.60
CA ASN A 543 -10.78 18.18 9.01
C ASN A 543 -9.82 18.61 10.11
N VAL A 544 -9.66 17.82 11.18
CA VAL A 544 -8.74 18.15 12.27
C VAL A 544 -7.28 18.09 11.79
N TYR A 545 -6.92 17.08 11.02
CA TYR A 545 -5.58 16.94 10.47
C TYR A 545 -5.21 18.15 9.61
N ASN A 546 -6.07 18.51 8.66
CA ASN A 546 -5.84 19.56 7.70
C ASN A 546 -5.82 20.97 8.34
N THR A 547 -6.67 21.23 9.33
CA THR A 547 -6.84 22.57 9.89
C THR A 547 -6.02 22.82 11.15
N LYS A 548 -5.73 21.78 11.94
CA LYS A 548 -5.06 21.93 13.25
C LYS A 548 -3.65 21.35 13.29
N LEU A 549 -3.32 20.39 12.43
CA LEU A 549 -2.00 19.79 12.42
C LEU A 549 -1.14 20.34 11.29
N LEU A 550 -1.68 20.57 10.10
CA LEU A 550 -0.94 21.08 8.96
C LEU A 550 -0.69 22.58 9.01
N THR A 551 0.43 23.01 8.44
CA THR A 551 0.81 24.42 8.30
C THR A 551 1.50 24.62 6.94
N PRO A 552 0.93 25.41 6.02
CA PRO A 552 -0.42 26.03 6.13
C PRO A 552 -1.54 24.98 6.12
N PRO A 553 -2.73 25.32 6.63
CA PRO A 553 -3.91 24.46 6.53
C PRO A 553 -4.21 24.08 5.08
N GLN A 554 -4.69 22.86 4.86
CA GLN A 554 -5.02 22.32 3.55
C GLN A 554 -6.50 21.94 3.47
N SER A 555 -7.03 21.80 2.26
CA SER A 555 -8.42 21.42 2.04
C SER A 555 -8.67 19.91 2.06
N PHE A 556 -7.62 19.10 1.97
CA PHE A 556 -7.73 17.64 1.99
C PHE A 556 -6.45 16.97 2.53
N ALA A 557 -6.60 15.83 3.18
CA ALA A 557 -5.51 15.13 3.88
C ALA A 557 -4.68 14.21 2.99
N TYR A 558 -5.23 13.73 1.87
CA TYR A 558 -4.55 12.76 1.02
C TYR A 558 -3.23 13.31 0.48
N GLY A 559 -2.16 12.56 0.66
CA GLY A 559 -0.81 12.95 0.25
C GLY A 559 -0.06 13.85 1.22
N SER A 560 -0.74 14.66 2.05
CA SER A 560 -0.07 15.50 3.06
C SER A 560 0.52 14.68 4.22
N THR A 561 -0.03 13.49 4.46
CA THR A 561 0.44 12.54 5.48
C THR A 561 1.63 11.69 5.02
N ILE A 562 1.88 11.62 3.71
CA ILE A 562 3.03 10.91 3.12
C ILE A 562 4.31 11.73 3.27
N PHE A 563 4.21 13.06 3.17
CA PHE A 563 5.36 13.94 3.15
C PHE A 563 5.72 14.46 4.54
N MET A 564 7.01 14.71 4.75
CA MET A 564 7.54 15.26 5.99
C MET A 564 6.99 16.67 6.23
N GLN A 565 6.25 16.85 7.32
CA GLN A 565 5.63 18.10 7.70
C GLN A 565 6.36 18.77 8.87
N THR A 566 7.63 19.12 8.67
CA THR A 566 8.45 19.78 9.70
C THR A 566 7.84 21.10 10.16
N ALA A 567 7.25 21.88 9.26
CA ALA A 567 6.55 23.13 9.57
C ALA A 567 5.31 22.88 10.46
N ALA A 568 4.58 21.81 10.20
CA ALA A 568 3.41 21.41 10.97
C ALA A 568 3.79 21.05 12.42
N VAL A 569 4.83 20.24 12.61
CA VAL A 569 5.33 19.90 13.95
C VAL A 569 5.79 21.13 14.70
N ARG A 570 6.53 22.04 14.02
CA ARG A 570 6.99 23.31 14.61
C ARG A 570 5.83 24.17 15.11
N ALA A 571 4.81 24.33 14.28
CA ALA A 571 3.68 25.22 14.60
C ALA A 571 2.73 24.61 15.63
N ASN A 572 2.56 23.28 15.65
CA ASN A 572 1.42 22.63 16.31
C ASN A 572 1.83 21.53 17.30
N ILE A 573 3.05 21.58 17.88
CA ILE A 573 3.57 20.51 18.76
C ILE A 573 2.59 20.14 19.89
N ALA A 574 1.94 21.14 20.51
CA ALA A 574 0.95 20.90 21.56
C ALA A 574 -0.28 20.11 21.06
N ALA A 575 -0.68 20.31 19.80
CA ALA A 575 -1.77 19.53 19.20
C ALA A 575 -1.36 18.06 18.97
N PHE A 576 -0.10 17.80 18.58
CA PHE A 576 0.42 16.43 18.51
C PHE A 576 0.46 15.76 19.89
N GLU A 577 0.92 16.45 20.91
CA GLU A 577 0.89 15.96 22.31
C GLU A 577 -0.54 15.69 22.80
N ALA A 578 -1.49 16.57 22.49
CA ALA A 578 -2.91 16.38 22.82
C ALA A 578 -3.54 15.16 22.16
N LEU A 579 -3.04 14.76 20.96
CA LEU A 579 -3.41 13.51 20.29
C LEU A 579 -2.76 12.26 20.91
N GLY A 580 -1.88 12.42 21.91
CA GLY A 580 -1.15 11.34 22.55
C GLY A 580 0.12 10.91 21.81
N VAL A 581 0.70 11.79 20.99
CA VAL A 581 2.00 11.52 20.36
C VAL A 581 3.09 11.60 21.41
N LYS A 582 3.72 10.46 21.66
CA LYS A 582 4.84 10.33 22.61
C LYS A 582 6.19 10.35 21.88
N PHE A 583 6.25 9.79 20.68
CA PHE A 583 7.50 9.68 19.94
C PHE A 583 7.41 10.33 18.58
N ILE A 584 8.51 11.00 18.17
CA ILE A 584 8.69 11.53 16.81
C ILE A 584 9.93 10.89 16.19
N GLY A 585 9.77 10.29 14.99
CA GLY A 585 10.85 9.76 14.16
C GLY A 585 11.40 10.81 13.20
N ILE A 586 12.71 10.85 13.02
CA ILE A 586 13.43 11.74 12.09
C ILE A 586 14.47 10.94 11.30
N PRO A 587 14.70 11.21 10.00
CA PRO A 587 15.74 10.56 9.23
C PRO A 587 17.13 10.96 9.75
N LEU A 588 18.12 10.07 9.63
CA LEU A 588 19.49 10.29 10.12
C LEU A 588 20.16 11.57 9.61
N GLY A 589 19.96 11.96 8.37
CA GLY A 589 20.50 13.17 7.77
C GLY A 589 19.68 14.44 8.03
N GLY A 590 18.55 14.31 8.75
CA GLY A 590 17.65 15.42 9.05
C GLY A 590 18.16 16.31 10.19
N PRO A 591 17.63 17.56 10.28
CA PRO A 591 17.95 18.43 11.40
C PRO A 591 17.38 17.83 12.70
N PRO A 592 18.10 17.94 13.84
CA PRO A 592 17.57 17.50 15.14
C PRO A 592 16.22 18.12 15.46
N LEU A 593 15.37 17.39 16.17
CA LEU A 593 14.00 17.84 16.47
C LEU A 593 13.97 19.21 17.19
N ASN A 594 14.89 19.45 18.09
CA ASN A 594 15.01 20.74 18.80
C ASN A 594 15.28 21.91 17.82
N ARG A 595 16.03 21.66 16.75
CA ARG A 595 16.27 22.64 15.68
C ARG A 595 15.04 22.84 14.79
N ILE A 596 14.27 21.79 14.57
CA ILE A 596 12.98 21.85 13.85
C ILE A 596 12.00 22.74 14.62
N LEU A 597 11.92 22.56 15.94
CA LEU A 597 10.95 23.28 16.78
C LEU A 597 11.26 24.78 16.92
N LEU A 598 12.49 25.23 16.75
CA LEU A 598 12.98 26.64 16.79
C LEU A 598 12.55 27.50 18.00
N SER A 599 11.63 27.01 18.83
CA SER A 599 10.93 27.80 19.87
C SER A 599 11.72 27.90 21.18
N THR A 600 12.76 27.10 21.33
CA THR A 600 13.62 27.10 22.50
C THR A 600 15.07 26.94 22.05
N PRO A 601 16.04 27.63 22.64
CA PRO A 601 17.41 27.32 22.37
C PRO A 601 17.63 25.82 22.59
N PRO A 602 18.41 25.13 21.72
CA PRO A 602 18.67 23.71 21.91
C PRO A 602 19.19 23.51 23.32
N PRO A 603 18.80 22.40 24.01
CA PRO A 603 19.34 22.11 25.31
C PRO A 603 20.86 22.20 25.22
N VAL A 604 21.43 23.10 25.99
CA VAL A 604 22.86 23.30 25.93
C VAL A 604 23.48 22.14 26.70
N SER A 605 24.16 21.28 25.96
CA SER A 605 25.05 20.31 26.59
C SER A 605 26.22 21.08 27.19
N VAL A 606 26.22 21.21 28.49
CA VAL A 606 27.31 21.86 29.20
C VAL A 606 28.26 20.79 29.71
N PRO A 607 29.49 20.71 29.16
CA PRO A 607 30.50 19.84 29.73
C PRO A 607 30.77 20.26 31.17
N THR A 608 30.67 19.35 32.09
CA THR A 608 30.94 19.59 33.53
C THR A 608 32.32 19.09 33.96
N THR A 609 32.97 18.38 33.04
CA THR A 609 34.31 17.83 33.22
C THR A 609 35.21 18.37 32.13
N GLY A 610 36.51 18.45 32.34
CA GLY A 610 37.48 18.99 31.42
C GLY A 610 37.56 18.27 30.06
N ALA A 611 38.55 18.60 29.23
CA ALA A 611 38.76 17.95 27.95
C ALA A 611 38.95 16.43 28.09
N ARG A 612 38.57 15.68 27.06
CA ARG A 612 38.73 14.21 27.01
C ARG A 612 40.19 13.82 27.17
N GLY A 613 40.47 12.95 28.15
CA GLY A 613 41.77 12.29 28.30
C GLY A 613 41.90 11.05 27.43
N ASN A 614 43.05 10.40 27.51
CA ASN A 614 43.31 9.13 26.80
C ASN A 614 42.92 7.89 27.57
N ASN A 615 42.44 8.05 28.82
CA ASN A 615 42.12 6.96 29.72
C ASN A 615 40.61 6.74 29.82
N TYR A 616 40.23 5.50 30.14
CA TYR A 616 38.87 5.16 30.44
C TYR A 616 38.82 4.27 31.73
N LEU A 617 37.71 4.29 32.44
CA LEU A 617 37.39 3.42 33.54
C LEU A 617 36.44 2.32 33.03
N GLN A 618 36.87 1.08 33.12
CA GLN A 618 36.03 -0.06 32.77
C GLN A 618 35.11 -0.42 33.95
N MET A 619 33.82 -0.42 33.74
CA MET A 619 32.83 -0.86 34.72
C MET A 619 32.38 -2.27 34.40
N GLN A 620 32.44 -3.13 35.41
CA GLN A 620 31.86 -4.46 35.42
C GLN A 620 30.41 -4.43 35.92
N PRO A 621 29.57 -5.43 35.64
CA PRO A 621 28.22 -5.51 36.19
C PRO A 621 28.24 -5.44 37.72
N GLY A 622 27.30 -4.69 38.28
CA GLY A 622 27.18 -4.42 39.72
C GLY A 622 28.07 -3.26 40.23
N GLN A 623 28.96 -2.73 39.44
CA GLN A 623 29.83 -1.62 39.86
C GLN A 623 29.13 -0.25 39.79
N SER A 624 29.49 0.65 40.72
CA SER A 624 29.09 2.02 40.75
C SER A 624 30.27 2.98 40.86
N VAL A 625 30.16 4.11 40.18
CA VAL A 625 31.16 5.21 40.26
C VAL A 625 30.44 6.44 40.80
N THR A 626 31.03 7.06 41.82
CA THR A 626 30.48 8.27 42.46
C THR A 626 31.48 9.39 42.38
N GLY A 627 30.99 10.61 42.32
CA GLY A 627 31.81 11.83 42.34
C GLY A 627 30.98 13.10 42.45
N THR A 628 31.65 14.23 42.40
CA THR A 628 31.05 15.56 42.47
C THR A 628 31.38 16.36 41.21
N ILE A 629 30.42 17.14 40.74
CA ILE A 629 30.57 18.10 39.65
C ILE A 629 29.90 19.39 40.04
N THR A 630 30.31 20.50 39.44
CA THR A 630 29.69 21.81 39.71
C THR A 630 28.62 22.10 38.66
N ALA A 631 27.47 22.59 39.10
CA ALA A 631 26.40 23.04 38.22
C ALA A 631 26.89 24.20 37.35
N PRO A 632 26.50 24.25 36.05
CA PRO A 632 26.91 25.33 35.16
C PRO A 632 26.57 26.73 35.68
N ALA A 633 27.46 27.69 35.46
CA ALA A 633 27.26 29.08 35.83
C ALA A 633 26.27 29.79 34.88
N ARG A 634 25.00 29.39 34.92
CA ARG A 634 23.88 29.99 34.14
C ARG A 634 22.73 30.37 35.06
N PRO A 635 21.84 31.31 34.67
CA PRO A 635 20.68 31.62 35.48
C PRO A 635 19.86 30.36 35.74
N ALA A 636 19.12 30.34 36.86
CA ALA A 636 18.37 29.20 37.40
C ALA A 636 17.87 28.27 36.27
N SER A 637 18.31 27.04 36.28
CA SER A 637 18.11 26.08 35.22
C SER A 637 17.74 24.74 35.79
N THR A 638 17.14 23.92 34.99
CA THR A 638 16.75 22.56 35.37
C THR A 638 17.55 21.58 34.55
N ILE A 639 18.15 20.58 35.20
CA ILE A 639 18.80 19.44 34.55
C ILE A 639 17.75 18.39 34.27
N TYR A 640 17.58 17.99 33.05
CA TYR A 640 16.61 16.95 32.63
C TYR A 640 17.27 15.71 32.05
N ALA A 641 18.54 15.78 31.69
CA ALA A 641 19.31 14.64 31.24
C ALA A 641 20.80 14.81 31.51
N ALA A 642 21.51 13.71 31.65
CA ALA A 642 22.94 13.64 31.72
C ALA A 642 23.49 12.82 30.55
N ALA A 643 24.51 13.31 29.89
CA ALA A 643 25.22 12.60 28.84
C ALA A 643 26.57 12.10 29.34
N ILE A 644 26.86 10.84 29.21
CA ILE A 644 28.09 10.18 29.61
C ILE A 644 28.82 9.72 28.36
N THR A 645 30.09 10.03 28.20
CA THR A 645 30.86 9.53 27.04
C THR A 645 31.29 8.08 27.33
N LEU A 646 30.80 7.16 26.49
CA LEU A 646 31.00 5.72 26.67
C LEU A 646 31.85 5.11 25.58
N GLY A 647 32.63 4.06 25.95
CA GLY A 647 33.16 3.08 25.03
C GLY A 647 32.41 1.76 25.19
N THR A 648 31.79 1.27 24.13
CA THR A 648 30.97 0.08 24.12
C THR A 648 31.70 -1.17 23.62
N PHE A 649 33.03 -1.08 23.46
CA PHE A 649 33.86 -2.16 22.89
C PHE A 649 33.31 -2.68 21.56
N LYS A 650 33.04 -1.75 20.64
CA LYS A 650 32.44 -2.01 19.32
C LYS A 650 31.02 -2.60 19.41
N GLY A 651 30.18 -2.06 20.30
CA GLY A 651 28.79 -2.48 20.47
C GLY A 651 28.59 -3.78 21.26
N ARG A 652 29.59 -4.24 22.01
CA ARG A 652 29.49 -5.44 22.85
C ARG A 652 28.88 -5.19 24.22
N SER A 653 28.84 -3.94 24.70
CA SER A 653 28.24 -3.57 25.96
C SER A 653 26.72 -3.61 25.85
N SER A 654 26.03 -4.15 26.85
CA SER A 654 24.57 -4.22 26.94
C SER A 654 24.11 -4.18 28.37
N GLY A 655 22.81 -4.02 28.60
CA GLY A 655 22.17 -3.96 29.89
C GLY A 655 22.03 -2.53 30.45
N PRO A 656 21.38 -2.37 31.61
CA PRO A 656 21.00 -1.08 32.14
C PRO A 656 22.18 -0.30 32.73
N LEU A 657 22.37 0.94 32.26
CA LEU A 657 23.21 1.96 32.87
C LEU A 657 22.33 2.99 33.53
N ALA A 658 22.46 3.17 34.83
CA ALA A 658 21.70 4.12 35.61
C ALA A 658 22.59 5.29 36.04
N ILE A 659 22.03 6.48 36.14
CA ILE A 659 22.64 7.66 36.75
C ILE A 659 21.71 8.28 37.76
N SER A 660 22.28 8.69 38.90
CA SER A 660 21.60 9.53 39.90
C SER A 660 22.40 10.82 40.06
N LEU A 661 21.71 11.93 40.03
CA LEU A 661 22.26 13.28 40.33
C LEU A 661 21.51 13.88 41.48
N CYS A 662 22.25 14.36 42.49
CA CYS A 662 21.65 14.96 43.70
C CYS A 662 22.24 16.35 43.95
N ALA A 663 21.33 17.27 44.35
CA ALA A 663 21.65 18.64 44.76
C ALA A 663 20.82 19.01 45.99
N GLY A 664 21.44 19.48 47.08
CA GLY A 664 20.71 20.00 48.23
C GLY A 664 19.66 19.06 48.85
N GLY A 665 19.89 17.76 48.81
CA GLY A 665 18.95 16.75 49.30
C GLY A 665 17.90 16.25 48.26
N GLN A 666 17.77 16.92 47.12
CA GLN A 666 16.93 16.45 46.01
C GLN A 666 17.77 15.60 45.05
N CYS A 667 17.23 14.46 44.63
CA CYS A 667 17.88 13.57 43.66
C CYS A 667 16.98 13.32 42.45
N ALA A 668 17.60 13.35 41.30
CA ALA A 668 17.00 12.91 40.03
C ALA A 668 17.71 11.64 39.53
N THR A 669 16.97 10.67 39.06
CA THR A 669 17.52 9.38 38.62
C THR A 669 17.10 9.10 37.17
N GLY A 670 17.92 8.37 36.47
CA GLY A 670 17.59 7.89 35.10
C GLY A 670 18.31 6.61 34.77
N GLN A 671 17.74 5.85 33.87
CA GLN A 671 18.32 4.59 33.42
C GLN A 671 18.06 4.42 31.91
N SER A 672 19.04 3.85 31.21
CA SER A 672 18.88 3.53 29.78
C SER A 672 19.74 2.29 29.46
N ASP A 673 19.34 1.53 28.44
CA ASP A 673 20.06 0.32 28.05
C ASP A 673 21.26 0.65 27.15
N LEU A 674 22.40 0.03 27.46
CA LEU A 674 23.65 0.22 26.73
C LEU A 674 23.63 -0.27 25.28
N THR A 675 22.64 -1.10 24.89
CA THR A 675 22.42 -1.48 23.49
C THR A 675 22.10 -0.28 22.61
N LEU A 676 21.62 0.82 23.21
CA LEU A 676 21.32 2.09 22.55
C LEU A 676 22.55 3.04 22.45
N ALA A 677 23.67 2.66 23.04
CA ALA A 677 24.87 3.48 23.10
C ALA A 677 25.70 3.31 21.82
N THR A 678 26.20 4.41 21.30
CA THR A 678 27.18 4.41 20.21
C THR A 678 28.61 4.39 20.81
N ASP A 679 29.49 3.59 20.22
CA ASP A 679 30.87 3.49 20.71
C ASP A 679 31.63 4.80 20.60
N ASN A 680 32.35 5.15 21.66
CA ASN A 680 33.12 6.39 21.78
C ASN A 680 32.29 7.70 21.62
N ALA A 681 31.01 7.65 21.95
CA ALA A 681 30.09 8.77 21.84
C ALA A 681 29.40 9.12 23.18
N ALA A 682 28.79 10.29 23.22
CA ALA A 682 27.98 10.72 24.36
C ALA A 682 26.65 9.96 24.40
N PHE A 683 26.40 9.25 25.49
CA PHE A 683 25.19 8.49 25.76
C PHE A 683 24.30 9.28 26.75
N THR A 684 23.13 9.71 26.29
CA THR A 684 22.24 10.59 27.06
C THR A 684 21.20 9.77 27.81
N ILE A 685 21.12 9.98 29.11
CA ILE A 685 20.16 9.36 30.02
C ILE A 685 19.24 10.45 30.58
N ARG A 686 17.93 10.30 30.41
CA ARG A 686 16.92 11.20 30.98
C ARG A 686 16.83 11.02 32.50
N LEU A 687 16.66 12.14 33.19
CA LEU A 687 16.47 12.18 34.64
C LEU A 687 14.99 12.41 34.98
N THR A 688 14.51 11.67 35.95
CA THR A 688 13.13 11.78 36.47
C THR A 688 13.15 11.74 38.01
N PRO A 689 12.55 12.74 38.69
CA PRO A 689 12.09 14.02 38.11
C PRO A 689 13.27 14.87 37.61
N PRO A 690 13.04 15.89 36.76
CA PRO A 690 14.07 16.86 36.43
C PRO A 690 14.60 17.56 37.68
N LEU A 691 15.90 17.84 37.72
CA LEU A 691 16.54 18.44 38.90
C LEU A 691 16.69 19.95 38.75
N PRO A 692 15.96 20.78 39.52
CA PRO A 692 16.19 22.21 39.56
C PRO A 692 17.57 22.50 40.17
N ILE A 693 18.34 23.40 39.56
CA ILE A 693 19.66 23.77 40.06
C ILE A 693 19.83 25.28 40.09
N GLN A 694 20.68 25.74 41.03
CA GLN A 694 21.24 27.08 41.01
C GLN A 694 22.66 27.07 40.47
N PRO A 695 23.13 28.15 39.83
CA PRO A 695 24.49 28.26 39.33
C PRO A 695 25.53 28.00 40.41
N GLY A 696 26.55 27.19 40.11
CA GLY A 696 27.61 26.90 41.04
C GLY A 696 27.29 25.88 42.13
N THR A 697 26.08 25.30 42.19
CA THR A 697 25.72 24.25 43.15
C THR A 697 26.55 22.99 42.89
N ALA A 698 27.07 22.40 43.97
CA ALA A 698 27.73 21.12 43.93
C ALA A 698 26.71 19.98 43.70
N LEU A 699 26.91 19.20 42.69
CA LEU A 699 26.10 18.05 42.34
C LEU A 699 26.89 16.76 42.60
N THR A 700 26.30 15.86 43.36
CA THR A 700 26.84 14.50 43.49
C THR A 700 26.22 13.60 42.44
N TYR A 701 27.05 12.83 41.76
CA TYR A 701 26.58 11.83 40.80
C TYR A 701 26.94 10.42 41.24
N ARG A 702 26.08 9.47 40.87
CA ARG A 702 26.37 8.02 40.96
C ARG A 702 25.95 7.39 39.61
N ILE A 703 26.92 6.76 38.94
CA ILE A 703 26.70 5.99 37.70
C ILE A 703 26.81 4.50 38.10
N THR A 704 25.80 3.70 37.78
CA THR A 704 25.74 2.28 38.10
C THR A 704 25.50 1.46 36.85
N HIS A 705 26.34 0.45 36.62
CA HIS A 705 26.11 -0.57 35.59
C HIS A 705 25.56 -1.83 36.27
N ALA A 706 24.25 -2.09 36.08
CA ALA A 706 23.58 -3.13 36.87
C ALA A 706 23.81 -4.54 36.35
N ALA A 707 23.83 -4.76 35.06
CA ALA A 707 23.94 -6.07 34.42
C ALA A 707 24.47 -5.98 33.00
N GLY A 708 24.99 -7.09 32.46
CA GLY A 708 25.45 -7.19 31.07
C GLY A 708 26.97 -7.10 30.94
N PRO A 709 27.57 -7.20 29.73
CA PRO A 709 29.00 -7.05 29.49
C PRO A 709 29.52 -5.68 29.90
N ALA A 710 30.81 -5.61 30.27
CA ALA A 710 31.49 -4.39 30.72
C ALA A 710 31.29 -3.19 29.76
N VAL A 711 31.28 -1.98 30.33
CA VAL A 711 31.25 -0.70 29.59
C VAL A 711 32.41 0.19 30.03
N ALA A 712 32.97 0.95 29.12
CA ALA A 712 34.03 1.92 29.42
C ALA A 712 33.43 3.31 29.61
N LEU A 713 33.75 3.99 30.71
CA LEU A 713 33.52 5.41 30.91
C LEU A 713 34.78 6.17 30.52
N TRP A 714 34.69 7.00 29.47
CA TRP A 714 35.83 7.86 29.13
C TRP A 714 36.09 8.88 30.24
N LEU A 715 37.34 9.08 30.58
CA LEU A 715 37.77 10.01 31.61
C LEU A 715 38.27 11.33 30.97
N SER A 716 38.00 12.41 31.69
CA SER A 716 38.59 13.72 31.41
C SER A 716 40.07 13.74 31.73
N THR A 717 40.78 14.80 31.35
CA THR A 717 42.19 15.02 31.75
C THR A 717 42.35 15.09 33.29
N ALA A 718 41.28 15.42 34.05
CA ALA A 718 41.24 15.41 35.51
C ALA A 718 40.88 14.02 36.10
N GLN A 719 40.88 12.96 35.30
CA GLN A 719 40.57 11.58 35.68
C GLN A 719 39.14 11.39 36.24
N THR A 720 38.20 12.25 35.86
CA THR A 720 36.78 12.12 36.21
C THR A 720 35.98 11.64 34.99
N PRO A 721 34.91 10.85 35.14
CA PRO A 721 34.05 10.46 34.01
C PRO A 721 33.59 11.68 33.19
N MET A 722 33.64 11.57 31.88
CA MET A 722 33.19 12.62 31.00
C MET A 722 31.67 12.73 31.06
N LEU A 723 31.21 13.77 31.77
CA LEU A 723 29.82 14.09 31.97
C LEU A 723 29.50 15.43 31.30
N ALA A 724 28.37 15.48 30.62
CA ALA A 724 27.76 16.71 30.16
C ALA A 724 26.32 16.77 30.64
N LEU A 725 25.92 17.87 31.22
CA LEU A 725 24.53 18.07 31.67
C LEU A 725 23.72 18.75 30.58
N GLN A 726 22.57 18.21 30.30
CA GLN A 726 21.61 18.89 29.43
C GLN A 726 20.71 19.78 30.28
N VAL A 727 20.92 21.09 30.17
CA VAL A 727 20.30 22.12 30.98
C VAL A 727 19.38 22.94 30.10
N SER A 728 18.15 23.17 30.56
CA SER A 728 17.21 24.05 29.89
C SER A 728 16.57 25.00 30.93
N ALA A 729 16.15 26.18 30.48
CA ALA A 729 15.32 27.07 31.25
C ALA A 729 13.87 26.56 31.42
N THR A 730 13.49 25.57 30.60
CA THR A 730 12.19 24.90 30.65
C THR A 730 12.36 23.39 30.71
N THR A 731 11.48 22.70 31.44
CA THR A 731 11.45 21.24 31.58
C THR A 731 10.90 20.52 30.35
N ASP A 732 10.39 21.26 29.36
CA ASP A 732 9.51 20.78 28.30
C ASP A 732 10.25 20.57 26.94
N GLN A 733 11.41 19.91 26.96
CA GLN A 733 12.20 19.64 25.76
C GLN A 733 12.05 18.17 25.29
N PRO A 734 11.93 17.93 23.98
CA PRO A 734 12.01 16.59 23.45
C PRO A 734 13.42 16.00 23.61
N ILE A 735 13.48 14.72 23.93
CA ILE A 735 14.74 14.00 24.19
C ILE A 735 14.93 12.91 23.19
N ARG A 736 16.14 12.85 22.59
CA ARG A 736 16.52 11.73 21.75
C ARG A 736 16.66 10.46 22.59
N VAL A 737 15.86 9.45 22.29
CA VAL A 737 15.79 8.20 23.03
C VAL A 737 16.35 7.01 22.24
N LEU A 738 16.48 7.14 20.92
CA LEU A 738 17.06 6.12 20.05
C LEU A 738 17.88 6.75 18.92
N HIS A 739 19.00 6.12 18.58
CA HIS A 739 19.73 6.29 17.35
C HIS A 739 19.93 4.92 16.71
N SER A 740 19.18 4.65 15.64
CA SER A 740 19.27 3.41 14.87
C SER A 740 19.90 3.64 13.50
N PRO A 741 20.24 2.59 12.74
CA PRO A 741 20.80 2.74 11.39
C PRO A 741 19.90 3.48 10.39
N ALA A 742 18.59 3.53 10.58
CA ALA A 742 17.67 4.22 9.68
C ALA A 742 17.15 5.55 10.23
N MET A 743 16.97 5.69 11.56
CA MET A 743 16.27 6.85 12.12
C MET A 743 16.73 7.24 13.52
N LEU A 744 16.40 8.47 13.87
CA LEU A 744 16.45 8.99 15.24
C LEU A 744 15.03 9.03 15.81
N ILE A 745 14.84 8.62 17.06
CA ILE A 745 13.57 8.75 17.76
C ILE A 745 13.72 9.71 18.91
N TYR A 746 12.80 10.68 19.00
CA TYR A 746 12.69 11.63 20.07
C TYR A 746 11.40 11.37 20.86
N GLN A 747 11.48 11.50 22.18
CA GLN A 747 10.32 11.48 23.07
C GLN A 747 9.88 12.90 23.38
N LEU A 748 8.59 13.18 23.23
CA LEU A 748 7.96 14.43 23.65
C LEU A 748 7.73 14.46 25.17
N PRO A 749 7.75 15.64 25.79
CA PRO A 749 7.65 15.76 27.25
C PRO A 749 6.24 15.46 27.80
N ASN A 750 5.18 15.93 27.15
CA ASN A 750 3.82 15.99 27.70
C ASN A 750 2.77 15.24 26.85
N PRO A 751 3.01 13.97 26.46
CA PRO A 751 2.04 13.24 25.65
C PRO A 751 0.77 12.97 26.47
N ALA A 752 -0.37 13.34 25.93
CA ALA A 752 -1.65 13.07 26.58
C ALA A 752 -1.89 11.54 26.68
N PRO A 753 -2.41 11.04 27.80
CA PRO A 753 -2.69 9.60 27.97
C PRO A 753 -3.79 9.14 27.01
N TYR A 754 -3.81 7.85 26.65
CA TYR A 754 -4.82 7.27 25.76
C TYR A 754 -6.26 7.45 26.28
N ALA A 755 -6.44 7.30 27.59
CA ALA A 755 -7.70 7.57 28.26
C ALA A 755 -7.47 8.34 29.55
N GLN A 756 -8.41 9.20 29.92
CA GLN A 756 -8.33 10.08 31.08
C GLN A 756 -9.72 10.30 31.66
N ALA A 757 -9.82 10.17 32.96
CA ALA A 757 -11.02 10.59 33.68
C ALA A 757 -11.05 12.13 33.86
N SER A 758 -12.23 12.74 33.93
CA SER A 758 -12.39 14.18 34.17
C SER A 758 -12.02 14.59 35.58
N LEU A 759 -11.92 13.64 36.50
CA LEU A 759 -11.52 13.86 37.89
C LEU A 759 -10.19 13.16 38.15
N ASP A 760 -9.20 13.90 38.65
CA ASP A 760 -7.87 13.34 38.97
C ASP A 760 -7.94 12.33 40.12
N ALA A 761 -8.94 12.43 40.99
CA ALA A 761 -9.18 11.49 42.09
C ALA A 761 -9.73 10.13 41.63
N CYS A 762 -10.11 9.97 40.36
CA CYS A 762 -10.49 8.67 39.78
C CYS A 762 -9.26 7.79 39.56
N ASN A 763 -9.25 6.63 40.17
CA ASN A 763 -8.25 5.62 39.86
C ASN A 763 -8.68 4.91 38.56
N LEU A 764 -7.99 5.18 37.44
CA LEU A 764 -8.25 4.61 36.12
C LEU A 764 -7.13 3.62 35.73
N VAL A 765 -7.50 2.36 35.56
CA VAL A 765 -6.60 1.31 35.09
C VAL A 765 -6.98 0.93 33.65
N ILE A 766 -6.06 1.11 32.71
CA ILE A 766 -6.26 0.77 31.30
C ILE A 766 -5.60 -0.60 31.04
N LEU A 767 -6.42 -1.66 30.90
CA LEU A 767 -5.95 -3.01 30.63
C LEU A 767 -5.52 -3.16 29.17
N ASN A 768 -6.32 -2.63 28.25
CA ASN A 768 -6.02 -2.53 26.82
C ASN A 768 -6.94 -1.48 26.17
N ARG A 769 -6.91 -1.35 24.85
CA ARG A 769 -7.73 -0.37 24.10
C ARG A 769 -9.24 -0.56 24.27
N GLN A 770 -9.69 -1.77 24.61
CA GLN A 770 -11.12 -2.11 24.72
C GLN A 770 -11.61 -2.24 26.17
N PHE A 771 -10.72 -2.57 27.11
CA PHE A 771 -11.08 -2.86 28.50
C PHE A 771 -10.35 -1.92 29.47
N MET A 772 -11.13 -1.30 30.34
CA MET A 772 -10.65 -0.37 31.38
C MET A 772 -11.42 -0.60 32.67
N GLN A 773 -10.82 -0.22 33.77
CA GLN A 773 -11.45 -0.20 35.09
C GLN A 773 -11.28 1.18 35.69
N SER A 774 -12.32 1.67 36.37
CA SER A 774 -12.25 2.93 37.09
C SER A 774 -12.82 2.78 38.49
N ASN A 775 -12.32 3.62 39.41
CA ASN A 775 -12.95 3.80 40.71
C ASN A 775 -12.91 5.28 41.00
N CYS A 776 -14.08 5.93 40.90
CA CYS A 776 -14.24 7.37 41.04
C CYS A 776 -15.00 7.70 42.34
N PRO A 777 -14.57 8.72 43.13
CA PRO A 777 -15.27 9.09 44.36
C PRO A 777 -16.66 9.69 44.11
N GLN A 778 -16.90 10.26 42.95
CA GLN A 778 -18.14 10.84 42.47
C GLN A 778 -18.32 10.62 40.95
N PRO A 779 -19.54 10.85 40.39
CA PRO A 779 -19.72 10.71 38.94
C PRO A 779 -18.75 11.57 38.15
N ALA A 780 -18.20 11.01 37.10
CA ALA A 780 -17.16 11.60 36.23
C ALA A 780 -17.44 11.31 34.77
N THR A 781 -16.54 11.72 33.89
CA THR A 781 -16.53 11.30 32.49
C THR A 781 -15.17 10.68 32.13
N LEU A 782 -15.19 9.75 31.22
CA LEU A 782 -13.98 9.15 30.62
C LEU A 782 -13.79 9.69 29.20
N LEU A 783 -12.70 10.41 28.97
CA LEU A 783 -12.23 10.76 27.63
C LEU A 783 -11.33 9.64 27.11
N ARG A 784 -11.64 9.08 25.94
CA ARG A 784 -10.83 8.11 25.21
C ARG A 784 -10.35 8.71 23.90
N ARG A 785 -9.04 8.73 23.67
CA ARG A 785 -8.41 9.28 22.45
C ARG A 785 -8.40 8.26 21.32
N GLU A 786 -9.57 7.85 20.94
CA GLU A 786 -9.87 7.00 19.77
C GLU A 786 -10.89 7.73 18.90
N LEU A 787 -10.84 7.55 17.57
CA LEU A 787 -11.72 8.27 16.65
C LEU A 787 -13.21 8.03 17.00
N PHE A 788 -13.95 9.12 17.19
CA PHE A 788 -15.40 9.06 17.24
C PHE A 788 -15.94 8.74 15.85
N TYR A 789 -16.48 7.55 15.70
CA TYR A 789 -16.97 7.02 14.43
C TYR A 789 -18.19 6.11 14.66
N PRO A 790 -19.19 6.11 13.74
CA PRO A 790 -20.36 5.24 13.86
C PRO A 790 -19.98 3.77 13.91
N GLY A 791 -20.63 3.01 14.81
CA GLY A 791 -20.31 1.58 15.03
C GLY A 791 -19.65 1.28 16.37
N TRP A 792 -19.07 2.27 17.04
CA TRP A 792 -18.58 2.13 18.40
C TRP A 792 -19.72 1.97 19.40
N ARG A 793 -19.55 1.08 20.36
CA ARG A 793 -20.44 0.83 21.51
C ARG A 793 -19.62 0.77 22.78
N ALA A 794 -20.13 1.41 23.84
CA ALA A 794 -19.56 1.34 25.17
C ALA A 794 -20.53 0.65 26.13
N ARG A 795 -19.98 -0.09 27.08
CA ARG A 795 -20.70 -0.64 28.22
C ARG A 795 -19.95 -0.30 29.52
N VAL A 796 -20.68 0.14 30.52
CA VAL A 796 -20.19 0.40 31.87
C VAL A 796 -20.93 -0.52 32.81
N ASN A 797 -20.22 -1.38 33.53
CA ASN A 797 -20.78 -2.45 34.35
C ASN A 797 -21.84 -3.31 33.61
N GLY A 798 -21.57 -3.60 32.32
CA GLY A 798 -22.48 -4.37 31.47
C GLY A 798 -23.63 -3.58 30.85
N THR A 799 -23.96 -2.37 31.36
CA THR A 799 -25.02 -1.51 30.83
C THR A 799 -24.51 -0.66 29.65
N PRO A 800 -25.33 -0.46 28.58
CA PRO A 800 -24.95 0.42 27.49
C PRO A 800 -24.71 1.86 27.97
N ALA A 801 -23.63 2.48 27.56
CA ALA A 801 -23.30 3.89 27.80
C ALA A 801 -23.23 4.64 26.46
N ALA A 802 -23.84 5.83 26.41
CA ALA A 802 -23.78 6.69 25.23
C ALA A 802 -22.37 7.23 25.03
N ILE A 803 -21.85 7.15 23.81
CA ILE A 803 -20.58 7.73 23.42
C ILE A 803 -20.86 9.10 22.80
N GLN A 804 -20.25 10.15 23.34
CA GLN A 804 -20.34 11.51 22.82
C GLN A 804 -19.02 11.97 22.20
N PRO A 805 -19.05 12.81 21.15
CA PRO A 805 -17.85 13.36 20.56
C PRO A 805 -17.27 14.49 21.44
N VAL A 806 -15.95 14.47 21.61
CA VAL A 806 -15.19 15.59 22.18
C VAL A 806 -14.25 16.12 21.11
N SER A 807 -14.23 17.44 20.93
CA SER A 807 -13.47 18.11 19.86
C SER A 807 -13.76 17.57 18.46
N GLY A 808 -14.92 16.94 18.25
CA GLY A 808 -15.35 16.31 16.99
C GLY A 808 -14.70 14.97 16.65
N ILE A 809 -13.65 14.55 17.37
CA ILE A 809 -12.85 13.37 17.02
C ILE A 809 -12.68 12.34 18.13
N PHE A 810 -12.76 12.71 19.40
CA PHE A 810 -12.55 11.79 20.51
C PHE A 810 -13.87 11.26 21.08
N GLN A 811 -13.79 10.18 21.83
CA GLN A 811 -14.93 9.52 22.48
C GLN A 811 -14.98 9.88 23.96
N GLN A 812 -16.18 10.24 24.45
CA GLN A 812 -16.45 10.46 25.87
C GLN A 812 -17.64 9.63 26.32
N ILE A 813 -17.56 9.04 27.52
CA ILE A 813 -18.65 8.33 28.18
C ILE A 813 -18.81 8.76 29.62
N PRO A 814 -20.03 8.69 30.23
CA PRO A 814 -20.21 8.89 31.65
C PRO A 814 -19.65 7.74 32.48
N LEU A 815 -19.08 8.05 33.63
CA LEU A 815 -18.63 7.11 34.65
C LEU A 815 -19.45 7.29 35.92
N PRO A 816 -19.93 6.20 36.57
CA PRO A 816 -20.58 6.26 37.86
C PRO A 816 -19.57 6.53 38.99
N ALA A 817 -20.03 6.90 40.14
CA ALA A 817 -19.25 6.82 41.39
C ALA A 817 -18.99 5.35 41.76
N GLY A 818 -17.85 5.08 42.42
CA GLY A 818 -17.41 3.74 42.79
C GLY A 818 -16.71 2.97 41.66
N PRO A 819 -16.49 1.65 41.88
CA PRO A 819 -15.80 0.81 40.92
C PRO A 819 -16.67 0.55 39.67
N ALA A 820 -16.07 0.65 38.51
CA ALA A 820 -16.71 0.39 37.24
C ALA A 820 -15.79 -0.36 36.26
N THR A 821 -16.36 -1.32 35.53
CA THR A 821 -15.72 -1.98 34.42
C THR A 821 -16.25 -1.40 33.10
N ILE A 822 -15.33 -1.04 32.20
CA ILE A 822 -15.63 -0.35 30.95
C ILE A 822 -15.19 -1.23 29.78
N ARG A 823 -16.11 -1.42 28.84
CA ARG A 823 -15.82 -2.18 27.62
C ARG A 823 -16.26 -1.42 26.38
N PHE A 824 -15.33 -1.21 25.46
CA PHE A 824 -15.60 -0.68 24.12
C PHE A 824 -15.57 -1.79 23.08
N THR A 825 -16.49 -1.77 22.13
CA THR A 825 -16.52 -2.68 20.99
C THR A 825 -16.88 -1.91 19.72
N TYR A 826 -16.21 -2.24 18.62
CA TYR A 826 -16.51 -1.68 17.31
C TYR A 826 -17.17 -2.74 16.41
N MET A 827 -18.28 -2.40 15.78
CA MET A 827 -18.93 -3.20 14.77
C MET A 827 -19.67 -2.25 13.81
N PRO A 828 -19.37 -2.30 12.50
CA PRO A 828 -20.07 -1.49 11.51
C PRO A 828 -21.59 -1.67 11.60
N ALA A 829 -22.36 -0.66 11.21
CA ALA A 829 -23.81 -0.75 11.19
C ALA A 829 -24.27 -1.86 10.23
N HIS A 830 -25.40 -2.47 10.55
CA HIS A 830 -26.01 -3.54 9.75
C HIS A 830 -25.15 -4.82 9.53
N THR A 831 -23.98 -4.98 10.19
CA THR A 831 -23.09 -6.14 10.02
C THR A 831 -23.82 -7.48 10.20
N ARG A 832 -24.69 -7.62 11.22
CA ARG A 832 -25.41 -8.88 11.45
C ARG A 832 -26.35 -9.21 10.29
N LEU A 833 -27.07 -8.22 9.77
CA LEU A 833 -27.98 -8.39 8.64
C LEU A 833 -27.23 -8.72 7.35
N SER A 834 -26.13 -7.99 7.08
CA SER A 834 -25.32 -8.22 5.90
C SER A 834 -24.63 -9.58 5.90
N CYS A 835 -24.13 -10.04 7.06
CA CYS A 835 -23.58 -11.39 7.20
C CYS A 835 -24.64 -12.47 7.02
N ALA A 836 -25.84 -12.29 7.60
CA ALA A 836 -26.95 -13.22 7.42
C ALA A 836 -27.40 -13.29 5.94
N ALA A 837 -27.48 -12.14 5.26
CA ALA A 837 -27.80 -12.08 3.83
C ALA A 837 -26.74 -12.80 2.97
N ALA A 838 -25.45 -12.57 3.26
CA ALA A 838 -24.35 -13.23 2.54
C ALA A 838 -24.35 -14.75 2.78
N LEU A 839 -24.59 -15.21 4.01
CA LEU A 839 -24.70 -16.64 4.33
C LEU A 839 -25.89 -17.28 3.60
N LEU A 840 -27.06 -16.61 3.57
CA LEU A 840 -28.23 -17.07 2.82
C LEU A 840 -27.93 -17.15 1.32
N ALA A 841 -27.26 -16.13 0.76
CA ALA A 841 -26.84 -16.12 -0.64
C ALA A 841 -25.88 -17.26 -0.96
N CYS A 842 -24.94 -17.56 -0.07
CA CYS A 842 -24.02 -18.68 -0.19
C CYS A 842 -24.77 -20.01 -0.16
N LEU A 843 -25.73 -20.18 0.75
CA LEU A 843 -26.58 -21.37 0.85
C LEU A 843 -27.41 -21.56 -0.43
N ILE A 844 -28.07 -20.51 -0.93
CA ILE A 844 -28.82 -20.55 -2.19
C ILE A 844 -27.89 -20.98 -3.34
N TRP A 845 -26.71 -20.38 -3.43
CA TRP A 845 -25.71 -20.71 -4.46
C TRP A 845 -25.31 -22.20 -4.41
N LEU A 846 -25.01 -22.72 -3.20
CA LEU A 846 -24.64 -24.13 -2.98
C LEU A 846 -25.79 -25.08 -3.32
N LEU A 847 -27.01 -24.81 -2.85
CA LEU A 847 -28.21 -25.64 -3.12
C LEU A 847 -28.49 -25.71 -4.63
N CYS A 848 -28.44 -24.57 -5.32
CA CYS A 848 -28.60 -24.52 -6.77
C CYS A 848 -27.48 -25.31 -7.49
N ALA A 849 -26.22 -25.21 -7.02
CA ALA A 849 -25.09 -25.96 -7.61
C ALA A 849 -25.26 -27.47 -7.42
N LEU A 850 -25.74 -27.92 -6.25
CA LEU A 850 -26.03 -29.33 -5.97
C LEU A 850 -27.21 -29.87 -6.80
N ALA A 851 -28.29 -29.09 -6.89
CA ALA A 851 -29.45 -29.46 -7.73
C ALA A 851 -29.06 -29.61 -9.22
N ALA A 852 -28.22 -28.73 -9.72
CA ALA A 852 -27.70 -28.79 -11.09
C ALA A 852 -26.82 -30.03 -11.36
N ARG A 853 -26.11 -30.54 -10.35
CA ARG A 853 -25.36 -31.82 -10.48
C ARG A 853 -26.28 -33.01 -10.59
N ARG A 854 -27.37 -33.05 -9.80
CA ARG A 854 -28.39 -34.14 -9.84
C ARG A 854 -29.09 -34.23 -11.19
N HIS A 855 -29.36 -33.13 -11.87
CA HIS A 855 -29.95 -33.12 -13.22
C HIS A 855 -28.96 -33.45 -14.34
N ARG A 856 -27.68 -33.61 -14.08
CA ARG A 856 -26.64 -34.04 -15.04
C ARG A 856 -26.25 -35.52 -14.90
N ALA A 857 -26.50 -36.11 -13.74
CA ALA A 857 -26.40 -37.55 -13.50
C ALA A 857 -27.72 -38.26 -13.91
#